data_7b0b7e55ae50bcce88c4a31f1b49e6cb
#
_entry.id   7b0b7e55ae50bcce88c4a31f1b49e6cb
#
_cell.length_a   1.000
_cell.length_b   1.000
_cell.length_c   1.000
_cell.angle_alpha   90.00
_cell.angle_beta   90.00
_cell.angle_gamma   90.00
#
_symmetry.space_group_name_H-M   'P 1'
#
loop_
_entity.id
_entity.type
_entity.pdbx_description
1 polymer ?
#
loop_
_entity_poly.entity_id
_entity_poly.type
_entity_poly.pdbx_seq_one_letter_code
_entity_poly.pdbx_strand_id
1 'polypeptide(L)'
;MLVSLKEIRKYVDLVGISDQEIADRLTFAGIEVEEIKRLASATNLVIGQIIKCDSMAESNHLHICKVDIKDEILDIVCGAPNARVGLKVIVAKVGAKLPKGEIKKGCLLGHESYGMLCALNELGVDEKYLRKEQIEGIEELPDDATIGNEDVLSYLGLDDTILDLKLLANRSDCNGLFNVAREIAALFKRKLTLPIYEETANYNETNFKVDSLTTNCDAFTLRIFKDVKVKESPKWLKEVLRSEGIRSINNIVDIGNYVMLLTGQPVHMYDLDKLPKQELIVKDDINNKVIALDDKEYDLISNDLVVTSDNIPVAIGGIMGLKNVEVTTDSKNIALEVASFNGTKVRKASSRLGLSSDSSSRFVKGINKDNLLEVLKIASYYVLNLCEAKEISNSIIFDKVIHEAKEINCSISYINNRLGTSFDKETIISTLETLYFKINKVDEDNFIATVPSFRIDVEGKADLSEEIIRYLGFDNVKSSLPLMETTIGQRSLEDSKIKVIKDYLLNRGLDEILTYTLINDKDNEIFNYLTKDEPYKVLNPLTEDHKIIRRNLLSSLLNCIDYNFAHQNRDFKLFEVSNIETNKKNEVHLSIGLCGKELNQELYNAKDFSFYDLKGYLINIFKLFNISESRVRYERILNTNEFHPNRSAYVYLDNKLFGVLGELHPTIKSNYSFKKANVLVMELNLSILLNMRSGNNKFKEFSKYPSVSRDYTFINDNNMDYSNVIKEIKKTSGFIKNIELIDIYENAITISVTLEKADASFKNDEISEIDEKIKNLIVNKLNLKMR
;
A
#
# COMPACT_ATOMS: atom_id res chain seq x y z
N MET A 1 -3.21 -2.82 -16.12
CA MET A 1 -3.95 -3.29 -17.33
C MET A 1 -2.96 -3.94 -18.26
N LEU A 2 -3.24 -5.17 -18.69
CA LEU A 2 -2.40 -5.82 -19.69
C LEU A 2 -2.73 -5.26 -21.07
N VAL A 3 -1.73 -5.08 -21.90
CA VAL A 3 -1.86 -4.56 -23.25
C VAL A 3 -0.99 -5.35 -24.23
N SER A 4 -1.62 -6.04 -25.15
CA SER A 4 -0.97 -6.76 -26.23
C SER A 4 -0.40 -5.81 -27.28
N LEU A 5 0.91 -5.82 -27.47
CA LEU A 5 1.54 -5.06 -28.55
C LEU A 5 1.18 -5.61 -29.94
N LYS A 6 0.86 -6.89 -30.04
CA LYS A 6 0.35 -7.50 -31.28
C LYS A 6 -1.01 -6.92 -31.67
N GLU A 7 -1.91 -6.69 -30.69
CA GLU A 7 -3.18 -6.00 -30.92
C GLU A 7 -2.96 -4.53 -31.29
N ILE A 8 -2.12 -3.80 -30.56
CA ILE A 8 -1.82 -2.39 -30.83
C ILE A 8 -1.27 -2.19 -32.25
N ARG A 9 -0.40 -3.09 -32.71
CA ARG A 9 0.17 -3.05 -34.08
C ARG A 9 -0.86 -3.22 -35.20
N LYS A 10 -2.06 -3.70 -34.92
CA LYS A 10 -3.18 -3.69 -35.88
C LYS A 10 -3.70 -2.27 -36.15
N TYR A 11 -3.53 -1.37 -35.19
CA TYR A 11 -4.08 -0.01 -35.23
C TYR A 11 -3.02 1.06 -35.50
N VAL A 12 -1.77 0.80 -35.13
CA VAL A 12 -0.65 1.74 -35.25
C VAL A 12 0.54 1.02 -35.89
N ASP A 13 1.12 1.63 -36.94
CA ASP A 13 2.35 1.15 -37.53
C ASP A 13 3.55 1.46 -36.62
N LEU A 14 4.06 0.42 -35.95
CA LEU A 14 5.19 0.49 -35.03
C LEU A 14 6.45 -0.17 -35.59
N VAL A 15 6.55 -0.32 -36.91
CA VAL A 15 7.76 -0.86 -37.56
C VAL A 15 8.96 0.01 -37.23
N GLY A 16 10.05 -0.63 -36.77
CA GLY A 16 11.30 0.04 -36.39
C GLY A 16 11.33 0.61 -34.98
N ILE A 17 10.28 0.42 -34.19
CA ILE A 17 10.20 0.84 -32.78
C ILE A 17 10.24 -0.42 -31.90
N SER A 18 11.16 -0.47 -30.95
CA SER A 18 11.30 -1.58 -30.02
C SER A 18 10.22 -1.55 -28.93
N ASP A 19 9.90 -2.72 -28.37
CA ASP A 19 8.93 -2.84 -27.25
C ASP A 19 9.39 -2.03 -26.03
N GLN A 20 10.70 -1.98 -25.74
CA GLN A 20 11.27 -1.18 -24.67
C GLN A 20 11.07 0.33 -24.90
N GLU A 21 11.30 0.79 -26.13
CA GLU A 21 11.11 2.19 -26.49
C GLU A 21 9.64 2.64 -26.35
N ILE A 22 8.70 1.75 -26.67
CA ILE A 22 7.27 1.99 -26.47
C ILE A 22 6.97 2.12 -24.97
N ALA A 23 7.49 1.21 -24.15
CA ALA A 23 7.28 1.21 -22.71
C ALA A 23 7.89 2.45 -22.03
N ASP A 24 9.11 2.81 -22.40
CA ASP A 24 9.78 4.00 -21.86
C ASP A 24 9.01 5.27 -22.23
N ARG A 25 8.59 5.39 -23.48
CA ARG A 25 7.89 6.58 -23.95
C ARG A 25 6.50 6.73 -23.30
N LEU A 26 5.76 5.64 -23.10
CA LEU A 26 4.51 5.63 -22.36
C LEU A 26 4.73 6.06 -20.90
N THR A 27 5.72 5.50 -20.24
CA THR A 27 6.06 5.82 -18.83
C THR A 27 6.41 7.29 -18.67
N PHE A 28 7.27 7.84 -19.53
CA PHE A 28 7.62 9.27 -19.50
C PHE A 28 6.46 10.20 -19.86
N ALA A 29 5.45 9.70 -20.58
CA ALA A 29 4.22 10.43 -20.87
C ALA A 29 3.12 10.25 -19.81
N GLY A 30 3.43 9.66 -18.64
CA GLY A 30 2.52 9.53 -17.51
C GLY A 30 1.66 8.25 -17.51
N ILE A 31 1.95 7.29 -18.40
CA ILE A 31 1.32 5.96 -18.41
C ILE A 31 2.41 4.94 -18.02
N GLU A 32 2.53 4.67 -16.71
CA GLU A 32 3.59 3.82 -16.17
C GLU A 32 3.46 2.38 -16.69
N VAL A 33 4.56 1.86 -17.27
CA VAL A 33 4.70 0.44 -17.63
C VAL A 33 5.48 -0.24 -16.51
N GLU A 34 4.80 -1.08 -15.70
CA GLU A 34 5.43 -1.78 -14.58
C GLU A 34 6.28 -2.95 -15.06
N GLU A 35 5.85 -3.63 -16.12
CA GLU A 35 6.55 -4.81 -16.63
C GLU A 35 6.31 -5.01 -18.13
N ILE A 36 7.32 -5.53 -18.83
CA ILE A 36 7.24 -6.01 -20.20
C ILE A 36 7.34 -7.53 -20.15
N LYS A 37 6.25 -8.22 -20.48
CA LYS A 37 6.13 -9.68 -20.42
C LYS A 37 6.06 -10.26 -21.82
N ARG A 38 6.75 -11.37 -22.08
CA ARG A 38 6.48 -12.22 -23.24
C ARG A 38 5.53 -13.33 -22.83
N LEU A 39 4.51 -13.62 -23.66
CA LEU A 39 3.56 -14.71 -23.37
C LEU A 39 4.25 -16.07 -23.30
N ALA A 40 5.27 -16.26 -24.11
CA ALA A 40 6.16 -17.41 -24.05
C ALA A 40 7.59 -17.02 -24.42
N SER A 41 8.56 -17.75 -23.89
CA SER A 41 9.98 -17.53 -24.15
C SER A 41 10.67 -18.87 -24.41
N ALA A 42 10.49 -19.40 -25.63
CA ALA A 42 11.10 -20.65 -26.04
C ALA A 42 11.71 -20.51 -27.42
N THR A 43 12.78 -21.24 -27.69
CA THR A 43 13.48 -21.26 -28.97
C THR A 43 13.66 -22.68 -29.50
N ASN A 44 13.95 -22.83 -30.80
CA ASN A 44 14.22 -24.10 -31.42
C ASN A 44 13.10 -25.14 -31.22
N LEU A 45 11.86 -24.67 -31.37
CA LEU A 45 10.65 -25.49 -31.32
C LEU A 45 10.28 -25.95 -32.75
N VAL A 46 9.59 -27.10 -32.85
CA VAL A 46 9.00 -27.59 -34.08
C VAL A 46 7.71 -28.37 -33.80
N ILE A 47 6.74 -28.32 -34.71
CA ILE A 47 5.55 -29.17 -34.64
C ILE A 47 5.92 -30.56 -35.15
N GLY A 48 5.70 -31.60 -34.34
CA GLY A 48 5.89 -32.99 -34.68
C GLY A 48 4.65 -33.84 -34.52
N GLN A 49 4.68 -35.07 -35.03
CA GLN A 49 3.63 -36.06 -34.78
C GLN A 49 4.22 -37.34 -34.17
N ILE A 50 3.59 -37.82 -33.13
CA ILE A 50 3.96 -39.09 -32.51
C ILE A 50 3.53 -40.23 -33.42
N ILE A 51 4.50 -40.90 -34.06
CA ILE A 51 4.24 -42.03 -34.97
C ILE A 51 4.37 -43.39 -34.26
N LYS A 52 5.03 -43.42 -33.09
CA LYS A 52 5.13 -44.59 -32.23
C LYS A 52 5.22 -44.14 -30.75
N CYS A 53 4.57 -44.88 -29.86
CA CYS A 53 4.55 -44.60 -28.44
C CYS A 53 4.48 -45.94 -27.68
N ASP A 54 5.59 -46.34 -27.08
CA ASP A 54 5.69 -47.60 -26.32
C ASP A 54 5.90 -47.26 -24.84
N SER A 55 5.20 -47.91 -23.92
CA SER A 55 5.41 -47.78 -22.48
C SER A 55 6.76 -48.42 -22.10
N MET A 56 7.52 -47.76 -21.20
CA MET A 56 8.77 -48.30 -20.70
C MET A 56 8.50 -49.39 -19.66
N ALA A 57 9.21 -50.50 -19.76
CA ALA A 57 9.07 -51.62 -18.81
C ALA A 57 9.55 -51.30 -17.41
N GLU A 58 10.52 -50.37 -17.30
CA GLU A 58 11.16 -49.96 -16.05
C GLU A 58 10.46 -48.72 -15.37
N SER A 59 9.36 -48.23 -15.95
CA SER A 59 8.66 -47.06 -15.41
C SER A 59 7.15 -47.17 -15.62
N ASN A 60 6.38 -46.72 -14.62
CA ASN A 60 4.92 -46.72 -14.68
C ASN A 60 4.32 -45.51 -15.41
N HIS A 61 5.16 -44.51 -15.81
CA HIS A 61 4.67 -43.26 -16.38
C HIS A 61 5.52 -42.76 -17.58
N LEU A 62 6.62 -43.44 -17.94
CA LEU A 62 7.46 -43.03 -19.06
C LEU A 62 7.11 -43.78 -20.33
N HIS A 63 7.12 -43.07 -21.45
CA HIS A 63 6.89 -43.57 -22.81
C HIS A 63 8.08 -43.26 -23.68
N ILE A 64 8.44 -44.20 -24.54
CA ILE A 64 9.42 -43.99 -25.65
C ILE A 64 8.63 -43.62 -26.90
N CYS A 65 8.77 -42.39 -27.31
CA CYS A 65 8.06 -41.87 -28.45
C CYS A 65 9.02 -41.72 -29.64
N LYS A 66 8.57 -42.15 -30.84
CA LYS A 66 9.15 -41.72 -32.10
C LYS A 66 8.31 -40.61 -32.67
N VAL A 67 8.94 -39.45 -32.89
CA VAL A 67 8.25 -38.24 -33.29
C VAL A 67 8.78 -37.79 -34.64
N ASP A 68 7.90 -37.77 -35.62
CA ASP A 68 8.18 -37.26 -36.97
C ASP A 68 8.08 -35.74 -36.97
N ILE A 69 9.18 -35.04 -37.27
CA ILE A 69 9.26 -33.59 -37.44
C ILE A 69 9.46 -33.18 -38.90
N LYS A 70 9.08 -34.06 -39.84
CA LYS A 70 9.17 -33.93 -41.28
C LYS A 70 10.55 -34.27 -41.86
N ASP A 71 11.60 -33.62 -41.41
CA ASP A 71 12.98 -33.79 -41.93
C ASP A 71 13.71 -34.96 -41.26
N GLU A 72 13.31 -35.34 -40.03
CA GLU A 72 13.87 -36.43 -39.26
C GLU A 72 12.86 -37.02 -38.28
N ILE A 73 13.15 -38.22 -37.77
CA ILE A 73 12.38 -38.87 -36.74
C ILE A 73 13.22 -38.85 -35.44
N LEU A 74 12.72 -38.21 -34.38
CA LEU A 74 13.39 -38.11 -33.13
C LEU A 74 12.90 -39.19 -32.15
N ASP A 75 13.84 -39.80 -31.42
CA ASP A 75 13.54 -40.63 -30.25
C ASP A 75 13.45 -39.73 -29.02
N ILE A 76 12.28 -39.67 -28.36
CA ILE A 76 12.02 -38.78 -27.20
C ILE A 76 11.37 -39.60 -26.10
N VAL A 77 11.93 -39.53 -24.90
CA VAL A 77 11.32 -40.08 -23.68
C VAL A 77 10.37 -39.04 -23.10
N CYS A 78 9.10 -39.42 -22.95
CA CYS A 78 8.04 -38.52 -22.46
C CYS A 78 7.36 -39.10 -21.22
N GLY A 79 7.15 -38.27 -20.20
CA GLY A 79 6.44 -38.63 -19.00
C GLY A 79 4.97 -38.17 -18.93
N ALA A 80 4.47 -37.56 -19.99
CA ALA A 80 3.11 -37.04 -20.01
C ALA A 80 2.05 -38.15 -20.14
N PRO A 81 0.97 -38.12 -19.35
CA PRO A 81 -0.04 -39.19 -19.35
C PRO A 81 -0.88 -39.28 -20.62
N ASN A 82 -0.90 -38.18 -21.39
CA ASN A 82 -1.69 -38.10 -22.62
C ASN A 82 -0.89 -38.46 -23.90
N ALA A 83 0.39 -38.83 -23.80
CA ALA A 83 1.20 -39.21 -24.92
C ALA A 83 0.64 -40.47 -25.63
N ARG A 84 0.36 -40.36 -26.95
CA ARG A 84 -0.20 -41.44 -27.74
C ARG A 84 0.13 -41.29 -29.24
N VAL A 85 0.06 -42.40 -29.99
CA VAL A 85 0.27 -42.39 -31.41
C VAL A 85 -0.76 -41.56 -32.16
N GLY A 86 -0.34 -40.80 -33.15
CA GLY A 86 -1.17 -39.92 -33.97
C GLY A 86 -1.26 -38.49 -33.47
N LEU A 87 -0.88 -38.25 -32.22
CA LEU A 87 -0.97 -36.90 -31.64
C LEU A 87 0.05 -35.96 -32.26
N LYS A 88 -0.42 -34.75 -32.66
CA LYS A 88 0.47 -33.63 -33.03
C LYS A 88 0.86 -32.87 -31.79
N VAL A 89 2.14 -32.55 -31.63
CA VAL A 89 2.74 -32.07 -30.40
C VAL A 89 3.79 -31.00 -30.67
N ILE A 90 4.13 -30.24 -29.61
CA ILE A 90 5.23 -29.29 -29.61
C ILE A 90 6.50 -30.05 -29.22
N VAL A 91 7.52 -30.00 -30.07
CA VAL A 91 8.83 -30.59 -29.85
C VAL A 91 9.86 -29.49 -29.60
N ALA A 92 10.49 -29.51 -28.45
CA ALA A 92 11.70 -28.72 -28.17
C ALA A 92 12.92 -29.57 -28.57
N LYS A 93 13.63 -29.18 -29.65
CA LYS A 93 14.84 -29.85 -30.11
C LYS A 93 16.01 -29.68 -29.16
N VAL A 94 17.04 -30.50 -29.25
CA VAL A 94 18.28 -30.29 -28.50
C VAL A 94 18.85 -28.89 -28.80
N GLY A 95 19.25 -28.14 -27.76
CA GLY A 95 19.63 -26.73 -27.83
C GLY A 95 18.47 -25.73 -27.70
N ALA A 96 17.23 -26.21 -27.56
CA ALA A 96 16.10 -25.35 -27.29
C ALA A 96 16.25 -24.70 -25.89
N LYS A 97 16.02 -23.40 -25.82
CA LYS A 97 16.00 -22.65 -24.57
C LYS A 97 14.55 -22.47 -24.12
N LEU A 98 14.22 -23.02 -22.98
CA LEU A 98 12.94 -22.89 -22.32
C LEU A 98 13.10 -22.06 -21.02
N PRO A 99 12.04 -21.53 -20.40
CA PRO A 99 12.13 -20.78 -19.15
C PRO A 99 12.86 -21.51 -18.02
N LYS A 100 12.72 -22.85 -17.95
CA LYS A 100 13.34 -23.69 -16.92
C LYS A 100 14.76 -24.18 -17.27
N GLY A 101 15.25 -23.89 -18.47
CA GLY A 101 16.61 -24.27 -18.88
C GLY A 101 16.73 -24.68 -20.32
N GLU A 102 17.93 -25.13 -20.72
CA GLU A 102 18.24 -25.58 -22.06
C GLU A 102 18.03 -27.09 -22.22
N ILE A 103 17.39 -27.51 -23.32
CA ILE A 103 17.18 -28.92 -23.63
C ILE A 103 18.47 -29.51 -24.16
N LYS A 104 18.98 -30.53 -23.47
CA LYS A 104 20.18 -31.26 -23.81
C LYS A 104 19.81 -32.71 -24.22
N LYS A 105 20.66 -33.35 -25.01
CA LYS A 105 20.57 -34.79 -25.24
C LYS A 105 20.58 -35.48 -23.87
N GLY A 106 19.52 -36.19 -23.52
CA GLY A 106 19.34 -36.92 -22.26
C GLY A 106 19.45 -38.43 -22.44
N CYS A 107 19.71 -39.13 -21.35
CA CYS A 107 19.57 -40.57 -21.28
C CYS A 107 18.76 -40.89 -20.01
N LEU A 108 17.56 -41.45 -20.19
CA LEU A 108 16.62 -41.78 -19.09
C LEU A 108 16.43 -43.30 -19.10
N LEU A 109 16.81 -43.93 -17.98
CA LEU A 109 16.74 -45.40 -17.81
C LEU A 109 17.33 -46.20 -18.99
N GLY A 110 18.49 -45.72 -19.53
CA GLY A 110 19.17 -46.38 -20.64
C GLY A 110 18.68 -46.04 -22.05
N HIS A 111 17.63 -45.21 -22.16
CA HIS A 111 17.10 -44.75 -23.45
C HIS A 111 17.50 -43.31 -23.77
N GLU A 112 18.05 -43.08 -24.96
CA GLU A 112 18.44 -41.73 -25.39
C GLU A 112 17.20 -40.92 -25.76
N SER A 113 17.19 -39.61 -25.35
CA SER A 113 16.17 -38.67 -25.72
C SER A 113 16.78 -37.46 -26.44
N TYR A 114 16.32 -37.20 -27.67
CA TYR A 114 16.83 -36.14 -28.54
C TYR A 114 15.92 -34.90 -28.55
N GLY A 115 15.24 -34.60 -27.45
CA GLY A 115 14.33 -33.49 -27.34
C GLY A 115 13.36 -33.66 -26.18
N MET A 116 12.37 -32.79 -26.13
CA MET A 116 11.30 -32.82 -25.12
C MET A 116 9.97 -32.50 -25.79
N LEU A 117 8.90 -33.25 -25.45
CA LEU A 117 7.54 -32.91 -25.81
C LEU A 117 7.01 -31.93 -24.77
N CYS A 118 6.49 -30.77 -25.21
CA CYS A 118 6.22 -29.65 -24.30
C CYS A 118 4.73 -29.50 -23.99
N ALA A 119 4.47 -29.17 -22.72
CA ALA A 119 3.24 -28.53 -22.28
C ALA A 119 3.37 -27.00 -22.44
N LEU A 120 2.26 -26.27 -22.39
CA LEU A 120 2.27 -24.80 -22.54
C LEU A 120 2.96 -24.08 -21.37
N ASN A 121 2.85 -24.58 -20.14
CA ASN A 121 3.54 -24.01 -18.97
C ASN A 121 5.08 -24.14 -19.07
N GLU A 122 5.58 -25.13 -19.80
CA GLU A 122 7.00 -25.29 -20.06
C GLU A 122 7.55 -24.25 -21.05
N LEU A 123 6.67 -23.68 -21.88
CA LEU A 123 6.99 -22.54 -22.75
C LEU A 123 6.92 -21.19 -22.04
N GLY A 124 6.45 -21.15 -20.79
CA GLY A 124 6.33 -19.96 -19.98
C GLY A 124 4.90 -19.40 -19.85
N VAL A 125 3.90 -20.11 -20.38
CA VAL A 125 2.49 -19.70 -20.18
C VAL A 125 2.10 -19.91 -18.72
N ASP A 126 1.53 -18.90 -18.08
CA ASP A 126 1.10 -18.93 -16.67
C ASP A 126 -0.03 -19.97 -16.49
N GLU A 127 0.15 -20.86 -15.52
CA GLU A 127 -0.76 -21.98 -15.23
C GLU A 127 -2.21 -21.53 -14.92
N LYS A 128 -2.40 -20.31 -14.44
CA LYS A 128 -3.75 -19.77 -14.18
C LYS A 128 -4.64 -19.66 -15.43
N TYR A 129 -4.04 -19.63 -16.63
CA TYR A 129 -4.75 -19.58 -17.91
C TYR A 129 -4.93 -20.95 -18.56
N LEU A 130 -4.38 -22.00 -17.93
CA LEU A 130 -4.40 -23.36 -18.45
C LEU A 130 -5.45 -24.22 -17.74
N ARG A 131 -5.99 -25.18 -18.47
CA ARG A 131 -6.80 -26.24 -17.88
C ARG A 131 -5.91 -27.27 -17.19
N LYS A 132 -6.46 -28.03 -16.28
CA LYS A 132 -5.72 -29.05 -15.52
C LYS A 132 -5.01 -30.06 -16.46
N GLU A 133 -5.70 -30.47 -17.52
CA GLU A 133 -5.17 -31.42 -18.54
C GLU A 133 -3.97 -30.82 -19.28
N GLN A 134 -3.93 -29.50 -19.50
CA GLN A 134 -2.82 -28.79 -20.17
C GLN A 134 -1.62 -28.55 -19.24
N ILE A 135 -1.84 -28.62 -17.92
CA ILE A 135 -0.76 -28.52 -16.93
C ILE A 135 -0.12 -29.88 -16.70
N GLU A 136 -0.93 -30.95 -16.65
CA GLU A 136 -0.49 -32.31 -16.33
C GLU A 136 0.02 -33.10 -17.56
N GLY A 137 -0.32 -32.65 -18.79
CA GLY A 137 0.02 -33.32 -20.04
C GLY A 137 0.73 -32.40 -21.04
N ILE A 138 1.21 -33.00 -22.15
CA ILE A 138 1.73 -32.24 -23.31
C ILE A 138 0.58 -31.59 -24.07
N GLU A 139 0.86 -30.45 -24.71
CA GLU A 139 -0.15 -29.75 -25.53
C GLU A 139 -0.53 -30.59 -26.77
N GLU A 140 -1.83 -30.83 -26.90
CA GLU A 140 -2.41 -31.53 -28.05
C GLU A 140 -2.75 -30.54 -29.17
N LEU A 141 -2.01 -30.56 -30.26
CA LEU A 141 -2.24 -29.66 -31.36
C LEU A 141 -3.37 -30.20 -32.26
N PRO A 142 -4.22 -29.30 -32.80
CA PRO A 142 -5.30 -29.71 -33.71
C PRO A 142 -4.78 -30.30 -35.03
N ASP A 143 -5.67 -30.95 -35.79
CA ASP A 143 -5.32 -31.66 -37.03
C ASP A 143 -4.82 -30.75 -38.15
N ASP A 144 -5.10 -29.45 -38.10
CA ASP A 144 -4.61 -28.47 -39.07
C ASP A 144 -3.16 -28.07 -38.84
N ALA A 145 -2.56 -28.42 -37.68
CA ALA A 145 -1.15 -28.15 -37.40
C ALA A 145 -0.24 -28.83 -38.40
N THR A 146 0.66 -28.06 -39.04
CA THR A 146 1.57 -28.56 -40.06
C THR A 146 2.83 -29.13 -39.44
N ILE A 147 3.11 -30.44 -39.66
CA ILE A 147 4.34 -31.08 -39.17
C ILE A 147 5.54 -30.42 -39.81
N GLY A 148 6.60 -30.17 -39.05
CA GLY A 148 7.80 -29.48 -39.47
C GLY A 148 7.71 -27.96 -39.43
N ASN A 149 6.58 -27.37 -38.92
CA ASN A 149 6.49 -25.93 -38.71
C ASN A 149 7.36 -25.53 -37.50
N GLU A 150 8.37 -24.68 -37.72
CA GLU A 150 9.27 -24.17 -36.70
C GLU A 150 8.76 -22.86 -36.04
N ASP A 151 7.76 -22.19 -36.63
CA ASP A 151 7.14 -21.00 -36.10
C ASP A 151 5.99 -21.37 -35.14
N VAL A 152 6.34 -22.16 -34.10
CA VAL A 152 5.39 -22.75 -33.17
C VAL A 152 4.71 -21.69 -32.31
N LEU A 153 5.47 -20.70 -31.81
CA LEU A 153 4.92 -19.64 -30.94
C LEU A 153 3.88 -18.80 -31.69
N SER A 154 4.14 -18.44 -32.95
CA SER A 154 3.19 -17.70 -33.76
C SER A 154 1.97 -18.57 -34.13
N TYR A 155 2.15 -19.84 -34.42
CA TYR A 155 1.04 -20.78 -34.64
C TYR A 155 0.11 -20.87 -33.41
N LEU A 156 0.68 -20.79 -32.21
CA LEU A 156 -0.08 -20.85 -30.94
C LEU A 156 -0.59 -19.48 -30.48
N GLY A 157 -0.24 -18.38 -31.16
CA GLY A 157 -0.51 -17.02 -30.75
C GLY A 157 0.19 -16.65 -29.42
N LEU A 158 1.41 -17.18 -29.23
CA LEU A 158 2.25 -16.94 -28.06
C LEU A 158 3.44 -16.01 -28.34
N ASP A 159 3.55 -15.52 -29.58
CA ASP A 159 4.58 -14.61 -30.07
C ASP A 159 4.28 -13.13 -29.75
N ASP A 160 3.66 -12.86 -28.64
CA ASP A 160 3.22 -11.53 -28.26
C ASP A 160 4.01 -10.97 -27.07
N THR A 161 4.17 -9.65 -27.07
CA THR A 161 4.71 -8.89 -25.95
C THR A 161 3.58 -8.12 -25.26
N ILE A 162 3.47 -8.27 -23.97
CA ILE A 162 2.44 -7.66 -23.15
C ILE A 162 3.07 -6.56 -22.29
N LEU A 163 2.51 -5.38 -22.35
CA LEU A 163 2.82 -4.29 -21.41
C LEU A 163 1.85 -4.34 -20.23
N ASP A 164 2.37 -4.37 -19.02
CA ASP A 164 1.55 -4.22 -17.82
C ASP A 164 1.50 -2.74 -17.42
N LEU A 165 0.36 -2.10 -17.73
CA LEU A 165 0.15 -0.68 -17.48
C LEU A 165 -0.48 -0.43 -16.11
N LYS A 166 0.17 0.43 -15.32
CA LYS A 166 -0.40 0.99 -14.09
C LYS A 166 -1.09 2.31 -14.38
N LEU A 167 -2.38 2.22 -14.61
CA LEU A 167 -3.19 3.37 -14.95
C LEU A 167 -3.58 4.17 -13.70
N LEU A 168 -3.22 5.45 -13.68
CA LEU A 168 -3.65 6.40 -12.65
C LEU A 168 -5.15 6.71 -12.80
N ALA A 169 -5.73 7.30 -11.76
CA ALA A 169 -7.18 7.56 -11.72
C ALA A 169 -7.67 8.51 -12.82
N ASN A 170 -6.82 9.45 -13.25
CA ASN A 170 -7.15 10.41 -14.32
C ASN A 170 -7.14 9.77 -15.72
N ARG A 171 -6.41 8.66 -15.93
CA ARG A 171 -6.29 8.01 -17.24
C ARG A 171 -7.22 6.80 -17.39
N SER A 172 -8.49 6.98 -17.00
CA SER A 172 -9.52 5.93 -17.15
C SER A 172 -9.79 5.55 -18.61
N ASP A 173 -9.58 6.46 -19.54
CA ASP A 173 -9.66 6.25 -20.99
C ASP A 173 -8.76 5.08 -21.44
N CYS A 174 -7.56 4.97 -20.91
CA CYS A 174 -6.59 3.91 -21.24
C CYS A 174 -6.98 2.52 -20.70
N ASN A 175 -8.16 2.35 -20.05
CA ASN A 175 -8.72 1.01 -19.82
C ASN A 175 -9.28 0.36 -21.09
N GLY A 176 -9.17 1.00 -22.26
CA GLY A 176 -9.51 0.48 -23.58
C GLY A 176 -8.34 0.56 -24.56
N LEU A 177 -8.11 -0.55 -25.31
CA LEU A 177 -7.01 -0.67 -26.27
C LEU A 177 -7.00 0.41 -27.35
N PHE A 178 -8.18 0.86 -27.80
CA PHE A 178 -8.27 1.94 -28.77
C PHE A 178 -7.70 3.26 -28.27
N ASN A 179 -7.85 3.56 -26.97
CA ASN A 179 -7.30 4.78 -26.38
C ASN A 179 -5.79 4.62 -26.10
N VAL A 180 -5.33 3.44 -25.72
CA VAL A 180 -3.88 3.15 -25.64
C VAL A 180 -3.24 3.29 -27.02
N ALA A 181 -3.89 2.78 -28.07
CA ALA A 181 -3.42 2.95 -29.45
C ALA A 181 -3.37 4.42 -29.87
N ARG A 182 -4.36 5.26 -29.47
CA ARG A 182 -4.35 6.72 -29.69
C ARG A 182 -3.14 7.37 -29.02
N GLU A 183 -2.87 7.03 -27.78
CA GLU A 183 -1.70 7.56 -27.04
C GLU A 183 -0.39 7.18 -27.73
N ILE A 184 -0.21 5.89 -28.06
CA ILE A 184 0.98 5.41 -28.75
C ILE A 184 1.13 6.10 -30.11
N ALA A 185 0.05 6.19 -30.88
CA ALA A 185 0.06 6.86 -32.18
C ALA A 185 0.48 8.34 -32.04
N ALA A 186 -0.05 9.05 -31.05
CA ALA A 186 0.31 10.42 -30.74
C ALA A 186 1.78 10.56 -30.36
N LEU A 187 2.25 9.75 -29.39
CA LEU A 187 3.61 9.80 -28.85
C LEU A 187 4.69 9.52 -29.90
N PHE A 188 4.42 8.66 -30.85
CA PHE A 188 5.35 8.30 -31.94
C PHE A 188 5.05 9.02 -33.26
N LYS A 189 4.06 9.92 -33.26
CA LYS A 189 3.60 10.65 -34.46
C LYS A 189 3.31 9.68 -35.62
N ARG A 190 2.63 8.59 -35.32
CA ARG A 190 2.23 7.55 -36.27
C ARG A 190 0.75 7.67 -36.59
N LYS A 191 0.37 7.22 -37.79
CA LYS A 191 -1.04 7.18 -38.19
C LYS A 191 -1.79 6.14 -37.36
N LEU A 192 -2.92 6.54 -36.79
CA LEU A 192 -3.89 5.63 -36.20
C LEU A 192 -4.88 5.17 -37.26
N THR A 193 -5.17 3.87 -37.31
CA THR A 193 -6.18 3.29 -38.20
C THR A 193 -7.05 2.34 -37.38
N LEU A 194 -8.17 2.86 -36.88
CA LEU A 194 -9.15 2.03 -36.17
C LEU A 194 -10.09 1.35 -37.17
N PRO A 195 -10.58 0.13 -36.88
CA PRO A 195 -11.52 -0.57 -37.75
C PRO A 195 -12.86 0.18 -37.82
N ILE A 196 -13.47 0.13 -38.99
CA ILE A 196 -14.82 0.65 -39.22
C ILE A 196 -15.78 -0.53 -39.14
N TYR A 197 -16.75 -0.45 -38.27
CA TYR A 197 -17.74 -1.49 -38.06
C TYR A 197 -19.01 -1.09 -38.85
N GLU A 198 -19.30 -1.78 -39.94
CA GLU A 198 -20.49 -1.52 -40.73
C GLU A 198 -21.64 -2.43 -40.26
N GLU A 199 -22.78 -1.85 -40.06
CA GLU A 199 -24.02 -2.58 -39.75
C GLU A 199 -24.76 -2.86 -41.07
N THR A 200 -24.70 -4.11 -41.56
CA THR A 200 -25.35 -4.54 -42.79
C THR A 200 -26.64 -5.32 -42.53
N ALA A 201 -27.20 -5.24 -41.35
CA ALA A 201 -28.36 -6.02 -40.96
C ALA A 201 -29.69 -5.28 -41.18
N ASN A 202 -30.76 -6.02 -41.45
CA ASN A 202 -32.12 -5.53 -41.40
C ASN A 202 -32.61 -5.57 -39.95
N TYR A 203 -32.96 -4.42 -39.42
CA TYR A 203 -33.43 -4.26 -38.05
C TYR A 203 -34.92 -4.51 -37.90
N ASN A 204 -35.32 -5.30 -36.93
CA ASN A 204 -36.69 -5.56 -36.57
C ASN A 204 -37.17 -4.62 -35.44
N GLU A 205 -38.39 -4.14 -35.52
CA GLU A 205 -38.99 -3.44 -34.38
C GLU A 205 -39.20 -4.39 -33.21
N THR A 206 -39.14 -3.85 -31.99
CA THR A 206 -39.36 -4.61 -30.78
C THR A 206 -40.14 -3.81 -29.76
N ASN A 207 -40.96 -4.48 -28.98
CA ASN A 207 -41.71 -3.90 -27.84
C ASN A 207 -40.94 -3.97 -26.52
N PHE A 208 -39.68 -4.42 -26.53
CA PHE A 208 -38.86 -4.51 -25.36
C PHE A 208 -38.59 -3.12 -24.78
N LYS A 209 -38.67 -2.97 -23.46
CA LYS A 209 -38.50 -1.68 -22.78
C LYS A 209 -37.20 -1.62 -21.97
N VAL A 210 -36.55 -0.48 -22.00
CA VAL A 210 -35.47 -0.14 -21.08
C VAL A 210 -35.75 1.17 -20.37
N ASP A 211 -35.49 1.26 -19.07
CA ASP A 211 -35.72 2.47 -18.30
C ASP A 211 -34.81 2.50 -17.06
N SER A 212 -34.68 3.67 -16.43
CA SER A 212 -34.02 3.83 -15.14
C SER A 212 -34.91 4.62 -14.18
N LEU A 213 -35.21 4.02 -13.05
CA LEU A 213 -35.94 4.65 -11.95
C LEU A 213 -35.02 5.30 -10.91
N THR A 214 -33.71 5.36 -11.20
CA THR A 214 -32.69 6.03 -10.37
C THR A 214 -31.94 7.08 -11.19
N THR A 215 -31.41 8.09 -10.53
CA THR A 215 -30.49 9.08 -11.12
C THR A 215 -29.06 8.58 -11.21
N ASN A 216 -28.81 7.35 -10.81
CA ASN A 216 -27.48 6.74 -10.78
C ASN A 216 -27.18 5.87 -12.03
N CYS A 217 -28.07 5.86 -13.02
CA CYS A 217 -27.87 5.32 -14.35
C CYS A 217 -28.38 6.36 -15.37
N ASP A 218 -27.45 7.02 -16.05
CA ASP A 218 -27.77 8.12 -16.97
C ASP A 218 -28.13 7.64 -18.36
N ALA A 219 -27.59 6.48 -18.78
CA ALA A 219 -27.88 5.87 -20.07
C ALA A 219 -27.85 4.35 -19.97
N PHE A 220 -28.79 3.74 -20.70
CA PHE A 220 -28.94 2.28 -20.81
C PHE A 220 -29.38 1.96 -22.24
N THR A 221 -28.55 1.30 -22.99
CA THR A 221 -28.85 0.90 -24.37
C THR A 221 -28.87 -0.61 -24.48
N LEU A 222 -29.76 -1.11 -25.30
CA LEU A 222 -29.97 -2.54 -25.47
C LEU A 222 -30.21 -2.88 -26.95
N ARG A 223 -29.83 -4.10 -27.32
CA ARG A 223 -30.13 -4.71 -28.61
C ARG A 223 -30.44 -6.20 -28.45
N ILE A 224 -31.41 -6.70 -29.19
CA ILE A 224 -31.85 -8.09 -29.10
C ILE A 224 -31.37 -8.82 -30.34
N PHE A 225 -30.84 -10.03 -30.14
CA PHE A 225 -30.47 -10.97 -31.19
C PHE A 225 -31.22 -12.27 -31.02
N LYS A 226 -31.74 -12.81 -32.11
CA LYS A 226 -32.43 -14.10 -32.08
C LYS A 226 -31.72 -15.13 -32.96
N ASP A 227 -32.00 -16.41 -32.64
CA ASP A 227 -31.41 -17.56 -33.31
C ASP A 227 -29.85 -17.51 -33.33
N VAL A 228 -29.25 -17.06 -32.23
CA VAL A 228 -27.78 -17.12 -32.05
C VAL A 228 -27.31 -18.54 -31.79
N LYS A 229 -26.06 -18.82 -32.17
CA LYS A 229 -25.38 -20.07 -31.85
C LYS A 229 -24.29 -19.81 -30.83
N VAL A 230 -24.49 -20.28 -29.60
CA VAL A 230 -23.47 -20.28 -28.54
C VAL A 230 -22.54 -21.45 -28.80
N LYS A 231 -21.27 -21.17 -29.01
CA LYS A 231 -20.20 -22.14 -29.33
C LYS A 231 -18.87 -21.66 -28.76
N GLU A 232 -17.87 -22.49 -28.90
CA GLU A 232 -16.48 -22.11 -28.58
C GLU A 232 -16.04 -20.94 -29.47
N SER A 233 -15.32 -20.00 -28.88
CA SER A 233 -14.79 -18.83 -29.57
C SER A 233 -13.76 -19.21 -30.63
N PRO A 234 -13.66 -18.47 -31.74
CA PRO A 234 -12.62 -18.67 -32.72
C PRO A 234 -11.23 -18.45 -32.10
N LYS A 235 -10.24 -19.13 -32.66
CA LYS A 235 -8.87 -19.17 -32.15
C LYS A 235 -8.30 -17.77 -31.88
N TRP A 236 -8.42 -16.85 -32.85
CA TRP A 236 -7.92 -15.48 -32.70
C TRP A 236 -8.50 -14.75 -31.49
N LEU A 237 -9.81 -14.92 -31.17
CA LEU A 237 -10.45 -14.27 -30.05
C LEU A 237 -9.95 -14.85 -28.71
N LYS A 238 -9.76 -16.16 -28.64
CA LYS A 238 -9.15 -16.81 -27.47
C LYS A 238 -7.71 -16.37 -27.23
N GLU A 239 -6.95 -16.18 -28.30
CA GLU A 239 -5.55 -15.70 -28.24
C GLU A 239 -5.50 -14.28 -27.66
N VAL A 240 -6.31 -13.35 -28.17
CA VAL A 240 -6.37 -11.96 -27.68
C VAL A 240 -6.81 -11.91 -26.22
N LEU A 241 -7.88 -12.61 -25.84
CA LEU A 241 -8.34 -12.63 -24.45
C LEU A 241 -7.26 -13.17 -23.52
N ARG A 242 -6.56 -14.22 -23.92
CA ARG A 242 -5.46 -14.78 -23.13
C ARG A 242 -4.31 -13.78 -22.98
N SER A 243 -3.95 -13.04 -24.03
CA SER A 243 -2.89 -12.03 -23.95
C SER A 243 -3.25 -10.87 -23.01
N GLU A 244 -4.54 -10.56 -22.91
CA GLU A 244 -5.08 -9.55 -21.98
C GLU A 244 -5.45 -10.13 -20.59
N GLY A 245 -5.10 -11.38 -20.32
CA GLY A 245 -5.30 -12.01 -19.02
C GLY A 245 -6.71 -12.52 -18.74
N ILE A 246 -7.56 -12.66 -19.76
CA ILE A 246 -8.95 -13.11 -19.64
C ILE A 246 -9.06 -14.55 -20.16
N ARG A 247 -9.72 -15.40 -19.37
CA ARG A 247 -10.03 -16.77 -19.78
C ARG A 247 -11.25 -16.81 -20.70
N SER A 248 -11.11 -17.44 -21.85
CA SER A 248 -12.23 -17.69 -22.76
C SER A 248 -13.26 -18.64 -22.17
N ILE A 249 -14.55 -18.35 -22.38
CA ILE A 249 -15.70 -19.15 -21.90
C ILE A 249 -16.51 -19.66 -23.10
N ASN A 250 -17.15 -18.78 -23.84
CA ASN A 250 -17.88 -19.04 -25.07
C ASN A 250 -17.93 -17.79 -25.94
N ASN A 251 -18.31 -17.90 -27.19
CA ASN A 251 -18.29 -16.80 -28.16
C ASN A 251 -19.11 -15.57 -27.70
N ILE A 252 -20.23 -15.72 -26.97
CA ILE A 252 -21.06 -14.61 -26.49
C ILE A 252 -20.34 -13.83 -25.39
N VAL A 253 -19.91 -14.53 -24.35
CA VAL A 253 -19.20 -13.92 -23.21
C VAL A 253 -17.87 -13.30 -23.64
N ASP A 254 -17.14 -13.99 -24.51
CA ASP A 254 -15.85 -13.56 -25.02
C ASP A 254 -15.94 -12.32 -25.91
N ILE A 255 -17.02 -12.18 -26.70
CA ILE A 255 -17.32 -10.94 -27.42
C ILE A 255 -17.50 -9.78 -26.44
N GLY A 256 -18.26 -9.98 -25.35
CA GLY A 256 -18.44 -8.95 -24.33
C GLY A 256 -17.14 -8.50 -23.71
N ASN A 257 -16.28 -9.45 -23.34
CA ASN A 257 -14.95 -9.17 -22.80
C ASN A 257 -14.05 -8.46 -23.82
N TYR A 258 -14.06 -8.91 -25.06
CA TYR A 258 -13.24 -8.30 -26.12
C TYR A 258 -13.65 -6.86 -26.43
N VAL A 259 -14.96 -6.60 -26.54
CA VAL A 259 -15.48 -5.22 -26.73
C VAL A 259 -15.11 -4.32 -25.57
N MET A 260 -15.23 -4.81 -24.32
CA MET A 260 -14.78 -4.10 -23.14
C MET A 260 -13.27 -3.79 -23.18
N LEU A 261 -12.44 -4.74 -23.61
CA LEU A 261 -10.99 -4.51 -23.79
C LEU A 261 -10.71 -3.48 -24.88
N LEU A 262 -11.40 -3.53 -26.02
CA LEU A 262 -11.19 -2.58 -27.12
C LEU A 262 -11.56 -1.14 -26.73
N THR A 263 -12.71 -0.97 -26.08
CA THR A 263 -13.35 0.33 -25.89
C THR A 263 -13.23 0.93 -24.49
N GLY A 264 -12.91 0.09 -23.49
CA GLY A 264 -12.98 0.47 -22.08
C GLY A 264 -14.40 0.48 -21.48
N GLN A 265 -15.42 0.20 -22.30
CA GLN A 265 -16.83 0.18 -21.90
C GLN A 265 -17.27 -1.26 -21.62
N PRO A 266 -17.68 -1.59 -20.39
CA PRO A 266 -18.26 -2.89 -20.11
C PRO A 266 -19.58 -3.10 -20.84
N VAL A 267 -19.78 -4.32 -21.34
CA VAL A 267 -21.02 -4.78 -21.94
C VAL A 267 -21.49 -6.05 -21.24
N HIS A 268 -22.79 -6.27 -21.21
CA HIS A 268 -23.38 -7.46 -20.61
C HIS A 268 -24.41 -8.13 -21.55
N MET A 269 -24.53 -9.43 -21.44
CA MET A 269 -25.48 -10.19 -22.26
C MET A 269 -26.35 -11.11 -21.39
N TYR A 270 -27.64 -10.99 -21.60
CA TYR A 270 -28.66 -11.80 -20.93
C TYR A 270 -29.23 -12.85 -21.87
N ASP A 271 -29.58 -14.00 -21.34
CA ASP A 271 -30.45 -14.94 -22.04
C ASP A 271 -31.87 -14.35 -22.05
N LEU A 272 -32.34 -13.92 -23.22
CA LEU A 272 -33.61 -13.24 -23.40
C LEU A 272 -34.82 -14.14 -23.00
N ASP A 273 -34.70 -15.43 -23.24
CA ASP A 273 -35.76 -16.38 -22.98
C ASP A 273 -35.97 -16.67 -21.47
N LYS A 274 -34.93 -16.34 -20.66
CA LYS A 274 -34.96 -16.45 -19.20
C LYS A 274 -35.42 -15.16 -18.50
N LEU A 275 -35.56 -14.05 -19.22
CA LEU A 275 -36.00 -12.80 -18.61
C LEU A 275 -37.53 -12.95 -18.25
N PRO A 276 -37.90 -12.59 -17.01
CA PRO A 276 -39.31 -12.67 -16.56
C PRO A 276 -40.27 -11.84 -17.41
N LYS A 277 -39.81 -10.74 -17.98
CA LYS A 277 -40.59 -9.84 -18.82
C LYS A 277 -39.68 -9.20 -19.88
N GLN A 278 -40.31 -8.76 -20.99
CA GLN A 278 -39.59 -8.03 -22.03
C GLN A 278 -39.32 -6.59 -21.61
N GLU A 279 -38.54 -6.44 -20.51
CA GLU A 279 -38.09 -5.16 -20.00
C GLU A 279 -36.84 -5.33 -19.14
N LEU A 280 -35.97 -4.30 -19.14
CA LEU A 280 -34.92 -4.12 -18.16
C LEU A 280 -35.04 -2.72 -17.55
N ILE A 281 -35.09 -2.66 -16.23
CA ILE A 281 -35.25 -1.43 -15.47
C ILE A 281 -34.19 -1.35 -14.39
N VAL A 282 -33.41 -0.24 -14.38
CA VAL A 282 -32.40 0.00 -13.35
C VAL A 282 -33.05 0.62 -12.12
N LYS A 283 -32.76 0.06 -10.95
CA LYS A 283 -33.26 0.50 -9.64
C LYS A 283 -32.17 0.56 -8.60
N ASP A 284 -32.41 1.25 -7.48
CA ASP A 284 -31.53 1.32 -6.32
C ASP A 284 -32.26 1.18 -4.97
N ASP A 285 -33.47 0.61 -5.00
CA ASP A 285 -34.32 0.38 -3.83
C ASP A 285 -34.59 -1.10 -3.56
N ILE A 286 -33.80 -1.99 -4.16
CA ILE A 286 -33.96 -3.44 -4.05
C ILE A 286 -33.24 -3.97 -2.81
N ASN A 287 -33.95 -4.78 -2.02
CA ASN A 287 -33.41 -5.57 -0.92
C ASN A 287 -33.70 -7.04 -1.22
N ASN A 288 -32.70 -7.83 -1.60
CA ASN A 288 -32.88 -9.23 -1.96
C ASN A 288 -31.57 -10.02 -1.84
N LYS A 289 -31.67 -11.32 -1.67
CA LYS A 289 -30.55 -12.25 -1.82
C LYS A 289 -30.50 -12.76 -3.24
N VAL A 290 -29.32 -12.75 -3.83
CA VAL A 290 -29.13 -13.12 -5.23
C VAL A 290 -27.89 -14.01 -5.39
N ILE A 291 -27.90 -14.87 -6.41
CA ILE A 291 -26.74 -15.68 -6.79
C ILE A 291 -26.16 -15.06 -8.05
N ALA A 292 -24.88 -14.64 -7.97
CA ALA A 292 -24.17 -14.06 -9.10
C ALA A 292 -23.50 -15.14 -9.98
N LEU A 293 -22.92 -14.71 -11.11
CA LEU A 293 -22.26 -15.61 -12.07
C LEU A 293 -21.02 -16.34 -11.51
N ASP A 294 -20.51 -15.94 -10.34
CA ASP A 294 -19.44 -16.64 -9.61
C ASP A 294 -19.96 -17.74 -8.66
N ASP A 295 -21.25 -18.08 -8.77
CA ASP A 295 -21.98 -19.08 -7.97
C ASP A 295 -22.06 -18.75 -6.46
N LYS A 296 -21.82 -17.50 -6.06
CA LYS A 296 -21.93 -17.04 -4.66
C LYS A 296 -23.23 -16.28 -4.42
N GLU A 297 -23.72 -16.38 -3.19
CA GLU A 297 -24.85 -15.58 -2.71
C GLU A 297 -24.41 -14.22 -2.19
N TYR A 298 -25.14 -13.18 -2.57
CA TYR A 298 -24.91 -11.81 -2.15
C TYR A 298 -26.19 -11.15 -1.64
N ASP A 299 -26.07 -10.37 -0.55
CA ASP A 299 -27.16 -9.59 0.02
C ASP A 299 -27.18 -8.19 -0.59
N LEU A 300 -28.18 -7.91 -1.44
CA LEU A 300 -28.45 -6.57 -1.97
C LEU A 300 -29.22 -5.74 -0.95
N ILE A 301 -28.86 -4.48 -0.84
CA ILE A 301 -29.55 -3.51 0.03
C ILE A 301 -29.94 -2.25 -0.75
N SER A 302 -30.85 -1.46 -0.19
CA SER A 302 -31.17 -0.14 -0.75
C SER A 302 -29.90 0.70 -0.95
N ASN A 303 -29.84 1.39 -2.08
CA ASN A 303 -28.72 2.11 -2.66
C ASN A 303 -27.71 1.28 -3.48
N ASP A 304 -27.82 -0.03 -3.57
CA ASP A 304 -27.13 -0.80 -4.59
C ASP A 304 -27.84 -0.63 -5.94
N LEU A 305 -27.06 -0.49 -7.00
CA LEU A 305 -27.62 -0.45 -8.34
C LEU A 305 -27.97 -1.87 -8.81
N VAL A 306 -29.19 -2.08 -9.24
CA VAL A 306 -29.68 -3.39 -9.66
C VAL A 306 -30.43 -3.25 -10.97
N VAL A 307 -30.08 -4.08 -11.95
CA VAL A 307 -30.90 -4.26 -13.16
C VAL A 307 -31.99 -5.28 -12.85
N THR A 308 -33.24 -4.96 -13.14
CA THR A 308 -34.39 -5.81 -12.85
C THR A 308 -35.24 -6.07 -14.11
N SER A 309 -35.90 -7.23 -14.17
CA SER A 309 -36.98 -7.55 -15.10
C SER A 309 -38.18 -8.01 -14.28
N ASP A 310 -39.34 -7.37 -14.45
CA ASP A 310 -40.53 -7.57 -13.62
C ASP A 310 -40.26 -7.51 -12.10
N ASN A 311 -39.43 -6.54 -11.69
CA ASN A 311 -38.91 -6.34 -10.32
C ASN A 311 -38.02 -7.48 -9.80
N ILE A 312 -37.69 -8.49 -10.58
CA ILE A 312 -36.75 -9.55 -10.22
C ILE A 312 -35.34 -9.11 -10.61
N PRO A 313 -34.37 -9.15 -9.69
CA PRO A 313 -32.97 -8.87 -10.01
C PRO A 313 -32.41 -9.78 -11.10
N VAL A 314 -31.70 -9.21 -12.07
CA VAL A 314 -31.03 -9.92 -13.17
C VAL A 314 -29.55 -9.57 -13.30
N ALA A 315 -29.14 -8.41 -12.73
CA ALA A 315 -27.72 -8.07 -12.59
C ALA A 315 -27.50 -7.10 -11.43
N ILE A 316 -26.32 -7.18 -10.81
CA ILE A 316 -25.80 -6.14 -9.92
C ILE A 316 -25.15 -5.09 -10.83
N GLY A 317 -25.80 -3.94 -10.94
CA GLY A 317 -25.49 -2.92 -11.94
C GLY A 317 -24.02 -2.49 -11.93
N GLY A 318 -23.35 -2.69 -13.06
CA GLY A 318 -21.94 -2.36 -13.25
C GLY A 318 -20.93 -3.30 -12.55
N ILE A 319 -21.40 -4.35 -11.85
CA ILE A 319 -20.53 -5.27 -11.12
C ILE A 319 -20.55 -6.66 -11.74
N MET A 320 -21.69 -7.35 -11.72
CA MET A 320 -21.78 -8.73 -12.19
C MET A 320 -23.22 -9.12 -12.53
N GLY A 321 -23.41 -9.91 -13.60
CA GLY A 321 -24.69 -10.53 -13.93
C GLY A 321 -25.11 -11.59 -12.92
N LEU A 322 -26.39 -11.96 -12.93
CA LEU A 322 -26.92 -12.98 -12.04
C LEU A 322 -27.14 -14.31 -12.77
N LYS A 323 -27.10 -15.40 -12.01
CA LYS A 323 -27.18 -16.77 -12.50
C LYS A 323 -28.51 -17.10 -13.18
N ASN A 324 -29.61 -16.49 -12.73
CA ASN A 324 -30.96 -16.75 -13.21
C ASN A 324 -31.19 -16.40 -14.70
N VAL A 325 -30.36 -15.55 -15.27
CA VAL A 325 -30.45 -15.13 -16.69
C VAL A 325 -29.13 -15.33 -17.45
N GLU A 326 -28.27 -16.19 -16.93
CA GLU A 326 -26.99 -16.53 -17.53
C GLU A 326 -27.15 -17.11 -18.96
N VAL A 327 -26.30 -16.64 -19.87
CA VAL A 327 -26.17 -17.22 -21.22
C VAL A 327 -25.46 -18.55 -21.13
N THR A 328 -26.10 -19.59 -21.62
CA THR A 328 -25.60 -20.97 -21.64
C THR A 328 -25.45 -21.47 -23.09
N THR A 329 -24.92 -22.66 -23.26
CA THR A 329 -24.81 -23.32 -24.60
C THR A 329 -26.15 -23.51 -25.30
N ASP A 330 -27.25 -23.55 -24.52
CA ASP A 330 -28.60 -23.76 -25.03
C ASP A 330 -29.36 -22.46 -25.38
N SER A 331 -28.78 -21.29 -25.01
CA SER A 331 -29.35 -19.97 -25.26
C SER A 331 -29.45 -19.71 -26.77
N LYS A 332 -30.62 -19.26 -27.20
CA LYS A 332 -30.91 -18.95 -28.63
C LYS A 332 -31.16 -17.48 -28.87
N ASN A 333 -31.69 -16.80 -27.88
CA ASN A 333 -32.02 -15.38 -27.97
C ASN A 333 -31.27 -14.63 -26.86
N ILE A 334 -30.61 -13.53 -27.20
CA ILE A 334 -29.84 -12.73 -26.24
C ILE A 334 -30.23 -11.27 -26.29
N ALA A 335 -30.12 -10.62 -25.15
CA ALA A 335 -30.20 -9.16 -25.00
C ALA A 335 -28.84 -8.61 -24.64
N LEU A 336 -28.26 -7.76 -25.49
CA LEU A 336 -26.98 -7.11 -25.33
C LEU A 336 -27.18 -5.74 -24.70
N GLU A 337 -26.62 -5.52 -23.53
CA GLU A 337 -26.63 -4.26 -22.76
C GLU A 337 -25.33 -3.50 -22.91
N VAL A 338 -25.47 -2.17 -23.09
CA VAL A 338 -24.39 -1.20 -22.89
C VAL A 338 -24.92 -0.04 -22.06
N ALA A 339 -24.41 0.15 -20.86
CA ALA A 339 -24.97 1.08 -19.88
C ALA A 339 -23.93 1.99 -19.24
N SER A 340 -24.41 3.07 -18.61
CA SER A 340 -23.61 4.00 -17.80
C SER A 340 -24.12 3.99 -16.36
N PHE A 341 -23.33 3.43 -15.44
CA PHE A 341 -23.61 3.38 -14.01
C PHE A 341 -22.73 4.34 -13.22
N ASN A 342 -23.28 4.93 -12.15
CA ASN A 342 -22.56 5.83 -11.26
C ASN A 342 -21.41 5.10 -10.55
N GLY A 343 -20.17 5.45 -10.85
CA GLY A 343 -18.95 4.79 -10.32
C GLY A 343 -18.85 4.81 -8.79
N THR A 344 -19.36 5.86 -8.12
CA THR A 344 -19.36 5.91 -6.65
C THR A 344 -20.30 4.86 -6.05
N LYS A 345 -21.47 4.64 -6.66
CA LYS A 345 -22.42 3.62 -6.23
C LYS A 345 -21.84 2.21 -6.48
N VAL A 346 -21.30 1.99 -7.68
CA VAL A 346 -20.62 0.74 -8.04
C VAL A 346 -19.49 0.44 -7.04
N ARG A 347 -18.64 1.43 -6.71
CA ARG A 347 -17.54 1.26 -5.75
C ARG A 347 -18.03 0.87 -4.36
N LYS A 348 -19.07 1.55 -3.87
CA LYS A 348 -19.63 1.26 -2.52
C LYS A 348 -20.21 -0.13 -2.45
N ALA A 349 -21.00 -0.54 -3.45
CA ALA A 349 -21.59 -1.87 -3.52
C ALA A 349 -20.52 -2.96 -3.67
N SER A 350 -19.56 -2.79 -4.60
CA SER A 350 -18.43 -3.70 -4.80
C SER A 350 -17.60 -3.92 -3.52
N SER A 351 -17.25 -2.83 -2.81
CA SER A 351 -16.51 -2.91 -1.55
C SER A 351 -17.30 -3.60 -0.44
N ARG A 352 -18.59 -3.31 -0.30
CA ARG A 352 -19.45 -3.92 0.72
C ARG A 352 -19.67 -5.40 0.48
N LEU A 353 -19.89 -5.78 -0.78
CA LEU A 353 -20.10 -7.18 -1.18
C LEU A 353 -18.80 -7.99 -1.23
N GLY A 354 -17.63 -7.32 -1.17
CA GLY A 354 -16.34 -7.97 -1.40
C GLY A 354 -16.21 -8.55 -2.82
N LEU A 355 -16.94 -7.98 -3.79
CA LEU A 355 -17.03 -8.44 -5.17
C LEU A 355 -16.45 -7.39 -6.12
N SER A 356 -15.31 -7.70 -6.71
CA SER A 356 -14.65 -6.87 -7.73
C SER A 356 -14.60 -7.60 -9.07
N SER A 357 -14.83 -6.86 -10.14
CA SER A 357 -14.74 -7.36 -11.51
C SER A 357 -14.04 -6.34 -12.40
N ASP A 358 -13.63 -6.76 -13.60
CA ASP A 358 -13.10 -5.87 -14.65
C ASP A 358 -14.10 -4.80 -15.05
N SER A 359 -15.39 -5.12 -15.04
CA SER A 359 -16.49 -4.19 -15.25
C SER A 359 -16.55 -3.14 -14.14
N SER A 360 -16.62 -3.56 -12.88
CA SER A 360 -16.71 -2.65 -11.73
C SER A 360 -15.52 -1.70 -11.67
N SER A 361 -14.32 -2.19 -11.98
CA SER A 361 -13.10 -1.38 -12.00
C SER A 361 -13.17 -0.25 -13.02
N ARG A 362 -13.75 -0.49 -14.20
CA ARG A 362 -13.93 0.50 -15.25
C ARG A 362 -14.99 1.53 -14.88
N PHE A 363 -16.16 1.11 -14.39
CA PHE A 363 -17.19 2.05 -13.92
C PHE A 363 -16.71 2.93 -12.78
N VAL A 364 -15.95 2.37 -11.83
CA VAL A 364 -15.39 3.13 -10.69
C VAL A 364 -14.44 4.22 -11.15
N LYS A 365 -13.59 3.94 -12.14
CA LYS A 365 -12.64 4.91 -12.70
C LYS A 365 -13.31 5.91 -13.63
N GLY A 366 -14.50 5.60 -14.13
CA GLY A 366 -15.25 6.41 -15.09
C GLY A 366 -15.14 5.91 -16.52
N ILE A 367 -16.23 6.03 -17.25
CA ILE A 367 -16.39 5.62 -18.65
C ILE A 367 -16.79 6.80 -19.53
N ASN A 368 -16.56 6.68 -20.84
CA ASN A 368 -17.04 7.64 -21.83
C ASN A 368 -18.53 7.42 -22.11
N LYS A 369 -19.39 8.27 -21.57
CA LYS A 369 -20.85 8.17 -21.72
C LYS A 369 -21.34 8.47 -23.13
N ASP A 370 -20.57 9.21 -23.94
CA ASP A 370 -20.96 9.60 -25.30
C ASP A 370 -20.76 8.49 -26.33
N ASN A 371 -20.15 7.36 -25.93
CA ASN A 371 -19.73 6.31 -26.85
C ASN A 371 -20.60 5.03 -26.79
N LEU A 372 -21.71 5.02 -26.00
CA LEU A 372 -22.45 3.79 -25.76
C LEU A 372 -23.04 3.18 -27.05
N LEU A 373 -23.58 4.01 -27.94
CA LEU A 373 -24.16 3.54 -29.20
C LEU A 373 -23.10 2.98 -30.15
N GLU A 374 -21.90 3.59 -30.19
CA GLU A 374 -20.81 3.05 -31.01
C GLU A 374 -20.32 1.71 -30.43
N VAL A 375 -20.23 1.59 -29.10
CA VAL A 375 -19.90 0.31 -28.43
C VAL A 375 -20.96 -0.75 -28.71
N LEU A 376 -22.25 -0.39 -28.67
CA LEU A 376 -23.36 -1.27 -29.02
C LEU A 376 -23.22 -1.77 -30.46
N LYS A 377 -22.83 -0.89 -31.40
CA LYS A 377 -22.58 -1.21 -32.79
C LYS A 377 -21.38 -2.18 -32.95
N ILE A 378 -20.26 -1.90 -32.29
CA ILE A 378 -19.08 -2.79 -32.28
C ILE A 378 -19.46 -4.18 -31.77
N ALA A 379 -20.15 -4.27 -30.63
CA ALA A 379 -20.58 -5.53 -30.06
C ALA A 379 -21.55 -6.28 -31.00
N SER A 380 -22.49 -5.55 -31.60
CA SER A 380 -23.44 -6.10 -32.59
C SER A 380 -22.73 -6.71 -33.79
N TYR A 381 -21.71 -6.03 -34.31
CA TYR A 381 -20.91 -6.54 -35.41
C TYR A 381 -20.30 -7.90 -35.10
N TYR A 382 -19.72 -8.05 -33.90
CA TYR A 382 -19.12 -9.35 -33.53
C TYR A 382 -20.18 -10.42 -33.25
N VAL A 383 -21.33 -10.10 -32.64
CA VAL A 383 -22.42 -11.06 -32.42
C VAL A 383 -22.96 -11.57 -33.77
N LEU A 384 -23.20 -10.68 -34.73
CA LEU A 384 -23.67 -11.07 -36.07
C LEU A 384 -22.68 -12.01 -36.78
N ASN A 385 -21.39 -11.70 -36.73
CA ASN A 385 -20.37 -12.44 -37.46
C ASN A 385 -19.91 -13.75 -36.76
N LEU A 386 -19.91 -13.81 -35.44
CA LEU A 386 -19.35 -14.94 -34.68
C LEU A 386 -20.43 -15.85 -34.11
N CYS A 387 -21.67 -15.33 -33.91
CA CYS A 387 -22.74 -16.10 -33.32
C CYS A 387 -23.86 -16.45 -34.31
N GLU A 388 -23.71 -16.11 -35.58
CA GLU A 388 -24.65 -16.47 -36.66
C GLU A 388 -26.09 -16.03 -36.38
N ALA A 389 -26.27 -14.91 -35.70
CA ALA A 389 -27.58 -14.36 -35.37
C ALA A 389 -28.40 -14.10 -36.65
N LYS A 390 -29.69 -14.52 -36.66
CA LYS A 390 -30.56 -14.34 -37.84
C LYS A 390 -31.40 -13.08 -37.77
N GLU A 391 -31.82 -12.68 -36.61
CA GLU A 391 -32.61 -11.48 -36.38
C GLU A 391 -31.92 -10.53 -35.40
N ILE A 392 -32.02 -9.26 -35.68
CA ILE A 392 -31.48 -8.21 -34.83
C ILE A 392 -32.52 -7.10 -34.64
N SER A 393 -32.70 -6.56 -33.41
CA SER A 393 -33.61 -5.46 -33.19
C SER A 393 -32.97 -4.10 -33.47
N ASN A 394 -33.80 -3.08 -33.64
CA ASN A 394 -33.38 -1.71 -33.48
C ASN A 394 -32.76 -1.50 -32.09
N SER A 395 -31.92 -0.48 -31.96
CA SER A 395 -31.40 -0.09 -30.63
C SER A 395 -32.54 0.46 -29.77
N ILE A 396 -32.65 -0.06 -28.57
CA ILE A 396 -33.59 0.38 -27.53
C ILE A 396 -32.78 1.26 -26.60
N ILE A 397 -33.19 2.52 -26.43
CA ILE A 397 -32.35 3.54 -25.82
C ILE A 397 -33.11 4.24 -24.69
N PHE A 398 -32.49 4.26 -23.52
CA PHE A 398 -32.76 5.20 -22.45
C PHE A 398 -31.51 6.06 -22.30
N ASP A 399 -31.65 7.38 -22.49
CA ASP A 399 -30.51 8.31 -22.45
C ASP A 399 -30.95 9.66 -21.87
N LYS A 400 -30.29 10.05 -20.81
CA LYS A 400 -30.37 11.33 -20.13
C LYS A 400 -29.04 12.07 -20.08
N VAL A 401 -28.02 11.57 -20.80
CA VAL A 401 -26.71 12.22 -20.86
C VAL A 401 -26.80 13.50 -21.63
N ILE A 402 -26.18 14.55 -21.12
CA ILE A 402 -26.02 15.80 -21.84
C ILE A 402 -24.81 15.67 -22.76
N HIS A 403 -25.05 15.48 -24.04
CA HIS A 403 -24.00 15.27 -25.07
C HIS A 403 -23.45 16.61 -25.59
N GLU A 404 -22.94 17.45 -24.69
CA GLU A 404 -22.30 18.71 -25.06
C GLU A 404 -20.78 18.56 -25.00
N ALA A 405 -20.11 18.97 -26.06
CA ALA A 405 -18.66 19.00 -26.11
C ALA A 405 -18.13 20.00 -25.07
N LYS A 406 -17.23 19.54 -24.21
CA LYS A 406 -16.61 20.40 -23.20
C LYS A 406 -15.59 21.33 -23.84
N GLU A 407 -15.75 22.61 -23.65
CA GLU A 407 -14.87 23.65 -24.17
C GLU A 407 -14.09 24.32 -23.04
N ILE A 408 -12.79 24.49 -23.23
CA ILE A 408 -11.87 25.12 -22.26
C ILE A 408 -11.24 26.34 -22.94
N ASN A 409 -11.53 27.54 -22.42
CA ASN A 409 -10.84 28.77 -22.82
C ASN A 409 -9.46 28.82 -22.15
N CYS A 410 -8.38 28.90 -22.91
CA CYS A 410 -7.01 28.92 -22.41
C CYS A 410 -6.16 29.93 -23.20
N SER A 411 -4.97 30.26 -22.68
CA SER A 411 -4.00 31.07 -23.39
C SER A 411 -2.60 30.46 -23.38
N ILE A 412 -1.81 30.77 -24.39
CA ILE A 412 -0.39 30.35 -24.52
C ILE A 412 0.41 30.87 -23.34
N SER A 413 0.17 32.13 -22.96
CA SER A 413 0.81 32.77 -21.81
C SER A 413 0.48 32.07 -20.49
N TYR A 414 -0.78 31.63 -20.30
CA TYR A 414 -1.15 30.84 -19.11
C TYR A 414 -0.35 29.55 -19.00
N ILE A 415 -0.28 28.78 -20.10
CA ILE A 415 0.42 27.49 -20.15
C ILE A 415 1.90 27.69 -19.83
N ASN A 416 2.57 28.62 -20.51
CA ASN A 416 3.98 28.88 -20.30
C ASN A 416 4.30 29.38 -18.88
N ASN A 417 3.45 30.27 -18.33
CA ASN A 417 3.62 30.74 -16.95
C ASN A 417 3.45 29.62 -15.92
N ARG A 418 2.47 28.73 -16.15
CA ARG A 418 2.22 27.61 -15.24
C ARG A 418 3.35 26.57 -15.26
N LEU A 419 3.87 26.27 -16.43
CA LEU A 419 4.91 25.28 -16.64
C LEU A 419 6.33 25.83 -16.39
N GLY A 420 6.49 27.13 -16.40
CA GLY A 420 7.83 27.76 -16.36
C GLY A 420 8.59 27.56 -17.68
N THR A 421 7.87 27.53 -18.80
CA THR A 421 8.39 27.30 -20.16
C THR A 421 8.22 28.52 -21.06
N SER A 422 8.70 28.40 -22.30
CA SER A 422 8.53 29.40 -23.36
C SER A 422 8.22 28.72 -24.70
N PHE A 423 7.29 27.76 -24.70
CA PHE A 423 6.84 27.10 -25.93
C PHE A 423 6.11 28.12 -26.84
N ASP A 424 6.38 28.02 -28.12
CA ASP A 424 5.65 28.82 -29.10
C ASP A 424 4.21 28.33 -29.29
N LYS A 425 3.40 29.15 -29.90
CA LYS A 425 1.97 28.89 -30.15
C LYS A 425 1.74 27.64 -30.99
N GLU A 426 2.53 27.46 -32.04
CA GLU A 426 2.43 26.32 -32.95
C GLU A 426 2.71 25.00 -32.23
N THR A 427 3.73 24.97 -31.39
CA THR A 427 4.08 23.82 -30.57
C THR A 427 2.96 23.43 -29.59
N ILE A 428 2.40 24.39 -28.89
CA ILE A 428 1.29 24.15 -27.95
C ILE A 428 0.06 23.62 -28.68
N ILE A 429 -0.36 24.30 -29.76
CA ILE A 429 -1.58 23.94 -30.50
C ILE A 429 -1.41 22.58 -31.18
N SER A 430 -0.29 22.37 -31.91
CA SER A 430 -0.07 21.10 -32.58
C SER A 430 0.03 19.92 -31.61
N THR A 431 0.53 20.15 -30.41
CA THR A 431 0.55 19.13 -29.35
C THR A 431 -0.88 18.74 -28.96
N LEU A 432 -1.74 19.71 -28.68
CA LEU A 432 -3.13 19.43 -28.32
C LEU A 432 -3.89 18.78 -29.48
N GLU A 433 -3.70 19.24 -30.72
CA GLU A 433 -4.30 18.61 -31.91
C GLU A 433 -3.84 17.16 -32.09
N THR A 434 -2.55 16.87 -31.84
CA THR A 434 -2.02 15.51 -31.86
C THR A 434 -2.66 14.61 -30.81
N LEU A 435 -3.06 15.19 -29.67
CA LEU A 435 -3.79 14.53 -28.59
C LEU A 435 -5.33 14.57 -28.79
N TYR A 436 -5.78 14.83 -30.03
CA TYR A 436 -7.19 14.83 -30.46
C TYR A 436 -8.07 15.95 -29.93
N PHE A 437 -7.50 17.02 -29.34
CA PHE A 437 -8.27 18.22 -29.03
C PHE A 437 -8.57 18.97 -30.32
N LYS A 438 -9.78 19.51 -30.43
CA LYS A 438 -10.10 20.44 -31.52
C LYS A 438 -9.82 21.86 -31.04
N ILE A 439 -9.00 22.61 -31.77
CA ILE A 439 -8.56 23.94 -31.35
C ILE A 439 -9.19 25.02 -32.24
N ASN A 440 -9.90 25.95 -31.59
CA ASN A 440 -10.37 27.15 -32.22
C ASN A 440 -9.52 28.34 -31.71
N LYS A 441 -8.78 28.98 -32.65
CA LYS A 441 -7.89 30.11 -32.33
C LYS A 441 -8.72 31.35 -32.23
N VAL A 442 -8.73 32.05 -31.10
CA VAL A 442 -9.48 33.28 -30.87
C VAL A 442 -8.63 34.52 -31.30
N ASP A 443 -7.36 34.57 -30.81
CA ASP A 443 -6.40 35.62 -31.15
C ASP A 443 -4.96 35.10 -31.07
N GLU A 444 -3.96 35.96 -30.94
CA GLU A 444 -2.55 35.55 -30.87
C GLU A 444 -2.19 34.78 -29.60
N ASP A 445 -2.85 35.05 -28.49
CA ASP A 445 -2.58 34.38 -27.20
C ASP A 445 -3.69 33.39 -26.82
N ASN A 446 -4.95 33.68 -27.14
CA ASN A 446 -6.10 32.94 -26.65
C ASN A 446 -6.60 31.90 -27.67
N PHE A 447 -7.06 30.76 -27.14
CA PHE A 447 -7.70 29.68 -27.90
C PHE A 447 -8.76 28.98 -27.06
N ILE A 448 -9.67 28.31 -27.76
CA ILE A 448 -10.67 27.42 -27.16
C ILE A 448 -10.29 25.98 -27.54
N ALA A 449 -10.10 25.14 -26.55
CA ALA A 449 -9.86 23.72 -26.74
C ALA A 449 -11.16 22.93 -26.48
N THR A 450 -11.67 22.24 -27.49
CA THR A 450 -12.75 21.27 -27.34
C THR A 450 -12.16 19.93 -26.93
N VAL A 451 -12.55 19.43 -25.76
CA VAL A 451 -12.03 18.19 -25.16
C VAL A 451 -12.63 16.98 -25.88
N PRO A 452 -11.83 15.98 -26.30
CA PRO A 452 -12.37 14.75 -26.86
C PRO A 452 -13.16 13.97 -25.79
N SER A 453 -14.30 13.39 -26.16
CA SER A 453 -15.27 12.77 -25.21
C SER A 453 -14.67 11.64 -24.37
N PHE A 454 -13.62 10.95 -24.83
CA PHE A 454 -12.95 9.91 -24.07
C PHE A 454 -12.03 10.44 -22.95
N ARG A 455 -11.66 11.72 -22.96
CA ARG A 455 -10.84 12.39 -21.93
C ARG A 455 -11.75 13.05 -20.89
N ILE A 456 -12.40 12.22 -20.08
CA ILE A 456 -13.31 12.66 -19.02
C ILE A 456 -12.61 13.36 -17.85
N ASP A 457 -11.29 13.22 -17.76
CA ASP A 457 -10.40 13.77 -16.74
C ASP A 457 -10.03 15.24 -16.99
N VAL A 458 -10.09 15.69 -18.24
CA VAL A 458 -9.68 17.06 -18.59
C VAL A 458 -10.81 18.03 -18.28
N GLU A 459 -10.63 18.82 -17.21
CA GLU A 459 -11.67 19.72 -16.68
C GLU A 459 -11.36 21.21 -16.86
N GLY A 460 -10.08 21.57 -16.95
CA GLY A 460 -9.71 22.97 -17.00
C GLY A 460 -8.35 23.25 -17.62
N LYS A 461 -7.92 24.52 -17.54
CA LYS A 461 -6.66 25.00 -18.14
C LYS A 461 -5.42 24.27 -17.56
N ALA A 462 -5.50 23.84 -16.30
CA ALA A 462 -4.40 23.16 -15.64
C ALA A 462 -4.15 21.82 -16.32
N ASP A 463 -5.22 21.10 -16.66
CA ASP A 463 -5.15 19.80 -17.31
C ASP A 463 -4.60 19.92 -18.74
N LEU A 464 -4.95 21.02 -19.47
CA LEU A 464 -4.32 21.31 -20.76
C LEU A 464 -2.80 21.53 -20.62
N SER A 465 -2.35 22.18 -19.53
CA SER A 465 -0.92 22.34 -19.26
C SER A 465 -0.24 21.01 -19.00
N GLU A 466 -0.89 20.10 -18.27
CA GLU A 466 -0.42 18.73 -18.03
C GLU A 466 -0.27 17.96 -19.34
N GLU A 467 -1.30 18.02 -20.21
CA GLU A 467 -1.27 17.32 -21.49
C GLU A 467 -0.08 17.75 -22.35
N ILE A 468 0.22 19.04 -22.36
CA ILE A 468 1.34 19.58 -23.14
C ILE A 468 2.66 19.10 -22.59
N ILE A 469 2.88 19.22 -21.27
CA ILE A 469 4.19 18.87 -20.71
C ILE A 469 4.46 17.37 -20.67
N ARG A 470 3.44 16.52 -20.42
CA ARG A 470 3.61 15.07 -20.48
C ARG A 470 3.96 14.59 -21.89
N TYR A 471 3.42 15.23 -22.92
CA TYR A 471 3.70 14.91 -24.32
C TYR A 471 5.08 15.41 -24.74
N LEU A 472 5.40 16.68 -24.49
CA LEU A 472 6.68 17.29 -24.87
C LEU A 472 7.86 16.79 -24.03
N GLY A 473 7.60 16.37 -22.78
CA GLY A 473 8.57 15.86 -21.83
C GLY A 473 9.01 16.89 -20.78
N PHE A 474 9.15 16.42 -19.54
CA PHE A 474 9.53 17.26 -18.39
C PHE A 474 10.96 17.80 -18.49
N ASP A 475 11.82 17.19 -19.31
CA ASP A 475 13.19 17.67 -19.57
C ASP A 475 13.22 19.07 -20.24
N ASN A 476 12.10 19.49 -20.82
CA ASN A 476 11.96 20.83 -21.38
C ASN A 476 11.70 21.92 -20.33
N VAL A 477 11.45 21.53 -19.07
CA VAL A 477 11.28 22.49 -17.96
C VAL A 477 12.64 22.80 -17.36
N LYS A 478 13.08 24.04 -17.51
CA LYS A 478 14.36 24.49 -16.92
C LYS A 478 14.21 24.66 -15.41
N SER A 479 15.14 24.07 -14.66
CA SER A 479 15.21 24.28 -13.21
C SER A 479 15.48 25.76 -12.93
N SER A 480 14.67 26.35 -12.05
CA SER A 480 14.84 27.72 -11.57
C SER A 480 14.72 27.77 -10.06
N LEU A 481 15.41 28.73 -9.46
CA LEU A 481 15.23 29.00 -8.03
C LEU A 481 13.95 29.82 -7.84
N PRO A 482 13.12 29.51 -6.82
CA PRO A 482 11.96 30.30 -6.51
C PRO A 482 12.38 31.70 -6.04
N LEU A 483 11.67 32.75 -6.49
CA LEU A 483 11.77 34.09 -5.93
C LEU A 483 10.96 34.14 -4.65
N MET A 484 11.63 34.26 -3.51
CA MET A 484 11.02 34.32 -2.18
C MET A 484 11.57 35.51 -1.41
N GLU A 485 10.72 36.12 -0.59
CA GLU A 485 11.22 37.03 0.43
C GLU A 485 12.14 36.26 1.40
N THR A 486 13.31 36.80 1.66
CA THR A 486 14.20 36.21 2.64
C THR A 486 13.64 36.38 4.03
N THR A 487 13.38 35.26 4.68
CA THR A 487 12.93 35.22 6.08
C THR A 487 14.00 34.53 6.93
N ILE A 488 14.16 35.00 8.17
CA ILE A 488 14.99 34.29 9.14
C ILE A 488 14.21 33.05 9.58
N GLY A 489 14.67 31.89 9.12
CA GLY A 489 14.11 30.62 9.58
C GLY A 489 14.36 30.44 11.07
N GLN A 490 13.31 30.25 11.85
CA GLN A 490 13.39 29.96 13.28
C GLN A 490 12.64 28.68 13.58
N ARG A 491 13.24 27.87 14.47
CA ARG A 491 12.51 26.76 15.07
C ARG A 491 11.51 27.28 16.09
N SER A 492 10.42 26.57 16.29
CA SER A 492 9.52 26.85 17.42
C SER A 492 10.30 26.72 18.74
N LEU A 493 9.82 27.39 19.80
CA LEU A 493 10.39 27.23 21.13
C LEU A 493 10.29 25.79 21.62
N GLU A 494 9.22 25.11 21.27
CA GLU A 494 9.00 23.71 21.58
C GLU A 494 10.02 22.80 20.88
N ASP A 495 10.16 22.91 19.56
CA ASP A 495 11.16 22.13 18.79
C ASP A 495 12.58 22.41 19.26
N SER A 496 12.88 23.66 19.65
CA SER A 496 14.18 24.03 20.20
C SER A 496 14.46 23.33 21.52
N LYS A 497 13.47 23.23 22.41
CA LYS A 497 13.60 22.52 23.69
C LYS A 497 13.72 21.00 23.47
N ILE A 498 12.92 20.44 22.59
CA ILE A 498 13.01 19.01 22.22
C ILE A 498 14.40 18.70 21.66
N LYS A 499 14.92 19.57 20.78
CA LYS A 499 16.27 19.40 20.23
C LYS A 499 17.33 19.38 21.31
N VAL A 500 17.27 20.31 22.28
CA VAL A 500 18.22 20.35 23.41
C VAL A 500 18.19 19.05 24.21
N ILE A 501 17.01 18.48 24.44
CA ILE A 501 16.88 17.19 25.15
C ILE A 501 17.49 16.07 24.31
N LYS A 502 17.14 15.99 23.01
CA LYS A 502 17.67 14.97 22.10
C LYS A 502 19.19 15.05 21.99
N ASP A 503 19.75 16.26 21.76
CA ASP A 503 21.19 16.48 21.66
C ASP A 503 21.90 16.04 22.98
N TYR A 504 21.31 16.32 24.14
CA TYR A 504 21.85 15.86 25.42
C TYR A 504 21.91 14.33 25.49
N LEU A 505 20.81 13.64 25.14
CA LEU A 505 20.73 12.17 25.24
C LEU A 505 21.68 11.51 24.24
N LEU A 506 21.73 12.00 23.00
CA LEU A 506 22.67 11.52 21.97
C LEU A 506 24.13 11.67 22.44
N ASN A 507 24.49 12.84 23.01
CA ASN A 507 25.82 13.10 23.55
C ASN A 507 26.19 12.22 24.77
N ARG A 508 25.19 11.58 25.37
CA ARG A 508 25.38 10.57 26.44
C ARG A 508 25.38 9.13 25.92
N GLY A 509 25.39 8.98 24.61
CA GLY A 509 25.46 7.68 23.94
C GLY A 509 24.16 6.88 24.02
N LEU A 510 22.99 7.55 24.03
CA LEU A 510 21.72 6.90 23.82
C LEU A 510 21.40 6.95 22.32
N ASP A 511 20.82 5.88 21.80
CA ASP A 511 20.33 5.80 20.44
C ASP A 511 18.87 6.22 20.37
N GLU A 512 18.52 7.11 19.43
CA GLU A 512 17.14 7.49 19.17
C GLU A 512 16.44 6.41 18.37
N ILE A 513 15.25 5.99 18.80
CA ILE A 513 14.41 5.03 18.09
C ILE A 513 13.10 5.69 17.66
N LEU A 514 12.49 5.12 16.62
CA LEU A 514 11.14 5.44 16.16
C LEU A 514 10.35 4.14 16.11
N THR A 515 9.29 4.09 16.91
CA THR A 515 8.42 2.93 16.99
C THR A 515 7.03 3.21 16.44
N TYR A 516 6.26 2.19 16.13
CA TYR A 516 4.91 2.34 15.60
C TYR A 516 3.98 3.04 16.61
N THR A 517 3.18 3.97 16.09
CA THR A 517 2.13 4.64 16.86
C THR A 517 0.95 3.73 17.14
N LEU A 518 0.68 2.78 16.22
CA LEU A 518 -0.39 1.79 16.39
C LEU A 518 0.15 0.54 17.08
N ILE A 519 -0.58 0.09 18.09
CA ILE A 519 -0.24 -1.09 18.93
C ILE A 519 -1.45 -2.02 19.03
N ASN A 520 -1.22 -3.21 19.58
CA ASN A 520 -2.27 -4.20 19.88
C ASN A 520 -2.96 -3.93 21.24
N ASP A 521 -4.00 -4.71 21.56
CA ASP A 521 -4.74 -4.59 22.81
C ASP A 521 -3.87 -4.88 24.04
N LYS A 522 -2.97 -5.87 23.99
CA LYS A 522 -2.13 -6.27 25.13
C LYS A 522 -1.16 -5.15 25.52
N ASP A 523 -0.50 -4.56 24.53
CA ASP A 523 0.44 -3.46 24.72
C ASP A 523 -0.27 -2.19 25.21
N ASN A 524 -1.55 -2.01 24.86
CA ASN A 524 -2.34 -0.89 25.34
C ASN A 524 -2.76 -1.01 26.81
N GLU A 525 -2.80 -2.21 27.40
CA GLU A 525 -3.25 -2.41 28.78
C GLU A 525 -2.14 -2.17 29.82
N ILE A 526 -0.88 -2.11 29.43
CA ILE A 526 0.28 -1.96 30.31
C ILE A 526 0.82 -0.53 30.34
N PHE A 527 1.48 -0.14 31.45
CA PHE A 527 2.18 1.14 31.66
C PHE A 527 1.32 2.41 31.56
N ASN A 528 0.03 2.32 31.82
CA ASN A 528 -0.89 3.47 31.74
C ASN A 528 -0.82 4.36 33.01
N TYR A 529 0.38 4.82 33.37
CA TYR A 529 0.62 5.63 34.57
C TYR A 529 0.37 7.11 34.34
N LEU A 530 0.71 7.64 33.17
CA LEU A 530 0.63 9.08 32.87
C LEU A 530 -0.72 9.49 32.30
N THR A 531 -1.39 8.59 31.59
CA THR A 531 -2.76 8.81 31.12
C THR A 531 -3.62 7.56 31.26
N LYS A 532 -4.87 7.76 31.67
CA LYS A 532 -5.92 6.73 31.76
C LYS A 532 -7.07 7.02 30.79
N ASP A 533 -6.92 8.04 29.95
CA ASP A 533 -7.93 8.42 28.96
C ASP A 533 -8.10 7.32 27.90
N GLU A 534 -9.28 7.25 27.30
CA GLU A 534 -9.57 6.25 26.26
C GLU A 534 -8.73 6.47 25.01
N PRO A 535 -8.13 5.43 24.44
CA PRO A 535 -7.36 5.53 23.20
C PRO A 535 -8.26 5.62 21.98
N TYR A 536 -7.74 6.11 20.87
CA TYR A 536 -8.37 5.94 19.57
C TYR A 536 -8.15 4.52 19.06
N LYS A 537 -9.21 3.94 18.48
CA LYS A 537 -9.18 2.63 17.83
C LYS A 537 -9.45 2.78 16.34
N VAL A 538 -8.68 2.07 15.52
CA VAL A 538 -8.90 1.99 14.08
C VAL A 538 -10.11 1.10 13.83
N LEU A 539 -11.08 1.58 13.04
CA LEU A 539 -12.32 0.83 12.75
C LEU A 539 -12.05 -0.46 11.97
N ASN A 540 -11.18 -0.40 10.97
CA ASN A 540 -10.80 -1.55 10.15
C ASN A 540 -9.27 -1.63 10.08
N PRO A 541 -8.61 -2.22 11.11
CA PRO A 541 -7.16 -2.33 11.13
C PRO A 541 -6.69 -3.36 10.09
N LEU A 542 -5.52 -3.10 9.49
CA LEU A 542 -4.88 -4.04 8.57
C LEU A 542 -4.41 -5.31 9.28
N THR A 543 -3.95 -5.17 10.53
CA THR A 543 -3.50 -6.28 11.37
C THR A 543 -3.93 -6.05 12.82
N GLU A 544 -4.03 -7.13 13.61
CA GLU A 544 -4.32 -7.07 15.04
C GLU A 544 -3.26 -6.31 15.84
N ASP A 545 -2.03 -6.25 15.34
CA ASP A 545 -0.91 -5.55 16.00
C ASP A 545 -0.95 -4.04 15.81
N HIS A 546 -1.77 -3.52 14.88
CA HIS A 546 -1.81 -2.10 14.51
C HIS A 546 -3.24 -1.53 14.55
N LYS A 547 -3.91 -1.63 15.69
CA LYS A 547 -5.32 -1.22 15.79
C LYS A 547 -5.64 -0.12 16.80
N ILE A 548 -4.71 0.19 17.70
CA ILE A 548 -4.93 1.18 18.77
C ILE A 548 -3.82 2.21 18.76
N ILE A 549 -4.15 3.50 18.79
CA ILE A 549 -3.15 4.56 19.02
C ILE A 549 -2.66 4.46 20.46
N ARG A 550 -1.34 4.31 20.62
CA ARG A 550 -0.69 4.11 21.92
C ARG A 550 -0.91 5.25 22.90
N ARG A 551 -1.08 4.91 24.18
CA ARG A 551 -1.24 5.83 25.29
C ARG A 551 0.05 6.04 26.10
N ASN A 552 1.07 5.29 25.82
CA ASN A 552 2.41 5.39 26.40
C ASN A 552 3.46 4.94 25.41
N LEU A 553 4.72 5.27 25.66
CA LEU A 553 5.85 4.85 24.82
C LEU A 553 6.51 3.57 25.31
N LEU A 554 6.28 3.18 26.58
CA LEU A 554 7.00 2.09 27.22
C LEU A 554 6.70 0.73 26.61
N SER A 555 5.45 0.46 26.23
CA SER A 555 5.10 -0.80 25.57
C SER A 555 5.86 -0.99 24.25
N SER A 556 5.89 0.03 23.40
CA SER A 556 6.63 0.00 22.14
C SER A 556 8.14 -0.06 22.34
N LEU A 557 8.66 0.66 23.35
CA LEU A 557 10.08 0.62 23.74
C LEU A 557 10.48 -0.80 24.18
N LEU A 558 9.64 -1.50 24.96
CA LEU A 558 9.93 -2.88 25.38
C LEU A 558 9.97 -3.85 24.20
N ASN A 559 9.10 -3.70 23.21
CA ASN A 559 9.13 -4.51 21.99
C ASN A 559 10.43 -4.27 21.21
N CYS A 560 10.94 -3.03 21.18
CA CYS A 560 12.23 -2.72 20.57
C CYS A 560 13.40 -3.33 21.38
N ILE A 561 13.36 -3.26 22.71
CA ILE A 561 14.33 -3.89 23.59
C ILE A 561 14.34 -5.41 23.37
N ASP A 562 13.16 -6.03 23.30
CA ASP A 562 13.00 -7.46 23.07
C ASP A 562 13.62 -7.92 21.76
N TYR A 563 13.31 -7.19 20.68
CA TYR A 563 13.88 -7.43 19.37
C TYR A 563 15.42 -7.38 19.38
N ASN A 564 15.99 -6.31 19.94
CA ASN A 564 17.46 -6.15 20.02
C ASN A 564 18.10 -7.28 20.86
N PHE A 565 17.51 -7.59 22.01
CA PHE A 565 18.01 -8.63 22.89
C PHE A 565 17.98 -10.01 22.23
N ALA A 566 16.92 -10.34 21.50
CA ALA A 566 16.79 -11.57 20.72
C ALA A 566 17.86 -11.68 19.62
N HIS A 567 18.29 -10.53 19.05
CA HIS A 567 19.35 -10.44 18.04
C HIS A 567 20.77 -10.27 18.64
N GLN A 568 20.99 -10.71 19.90
CA GLN A 568 22.28 -10.71 20.59
C GLN A 568 22.83 -9.34 20.99
N ASN A 569 22.11 -8.23 20.73
CA ASN A 569 22.46 -6.92 21.26
C ASN A 569 21.91 -6.81 22.68
N ARG A 570 22.77 -6.86 23.70
CA ARG A 570 22.35 -7.02 25.10
C ARG A 570 22.61 -5.80 25.99
N ASP A 571 23.55 -4.94 25.57
CA ASP A 571 23.99 -3.78 26.35
C ASP A 571 23.78 -2.52 25.51
N PHE A 572 22.71 -1.77 25.79
CA PHE A 572 22.34 -0.59 25.01
C PHE A 572 21.47 0.39 25.80
N LYS A 573 21.40 1.59 25.26
CA LYS A 573 20.62 2.72 25.81
C LYS A 573 19.79 3.31 24.68
N LEU A 574 18.47 3.28 24.82
CA LEU A 574 17.53 3.77 23.81
C LEU A 574 16.69 4.93 24.35
N PHE A 575 16.25 5.80 23.46
CA PHE A 575 15.23 6.79 23.77
C PHE A 575 14.32 7.09 22.59
N GLU A 576 13.09 7.51 22.88
CA GLU A 576 12.13 7.99 21.88
C GLU A 576 11.45 9.25 22.39
N VAL A 577 11.33 10.27 21.53
CA VAL A 577 10.47 11.43 21.76
C VAL A 577 9.36 11.39 20.73
N SER A 578 8.13 11.23 21.18
CA SER A 578 6.98 11.08 20.28
C SER A 578 5.69 11.58 20.92
N ASN A 579 4.68 11.80 20.06
CA ASN A 579 3.36 12.19 20.51
C ASN A 579 2.58 10.98 21.06
N ILE A 580 1.84 11.24 22.14
CA ILE A 580 0.82 10.37 22.69
C ILE A 580 -0.52 11.05 22.48
N GLU A 581 -1.47 10.32 21.91
CA GLU A 581 -2.78 10.86 21.59
C GLU A 581 -3.90 10.02 22.20
N THR A 582 -4.85 10.69 22.81
CA THR A 582 -6.06 10.10 23.38
C THR A 582 -7.27 10.93 22.96
N ASN A 583 -8.47 10.47 23.28
CA ASN A 583 -9.70 11.21 22.99
C ASN A 583 -9.79 12.61 23.67
N LYS A 584 -8.87 12.93 24.61
CA LYS A 584 -8.88 14.20 25.34
C LYS A 584 -7.59 14.99 25.24
N LYS A 585 -6.45 14.35 24.87
CA LYS A 585 -5.14 14.96 24.97
C LYS A 585 -4.25 14.57 23.80
N ASN A 586 -3.40 15.51 23.43
CA ASN A 586 -2.23 15.29 22.58
C ASN A 586 -1.03 15.82 23.38
N GLU A 587 -0.11 14.94 23.75
CA GLU A 587 1.03 15.25 24.61
C GLU A 587 2.31 14.67 24.03
N VAL A 588 3.42 15.42 24.16
CA VAL A 588 4.76 14.95 23.77
C VAL A 588 5.36 14.20 24.95
N HIS A 589 5.74 12.96 24.75
CA HIS A 589 6.40 12.13 25.74
C HIS A 589 7.84 11.81 25.34
N LEU A 590 8.68 11.55 26.33
CA LEU A 590 10.03 10.97 26.19
C LEU A 590 10.03 9.64 26.91
N SER A 591 10.46 8.58 26.23
CA SER A 591 10.84 7.32 26.87
C SER A 591 12.34 7.10 26.83
N ILE A 592 12.90 6.47 27.87
CA ILE A 592 14.29 6.01 27.94
C ILE A 592 14.29 4.55 28.40
N GLY A 593 15.06 3.72 27.71
CA GLY A 593 15.29 2.33 28.09
C GLY A 593 16.77 2.02 28.20
N LEU A 594 17.16 1.40 29.33
CA LEU A 594 18.53 0.93 29.57
C LEU A 594 18.48 -0.59 29.72
N CYS A 595 19.31 -1.30 28.99
CA CYS A 595 19.39 -2.76 29.06
C CYS A 595 20.83 -3.19 29.31
N GLY A 596 21.03 -4.13 30.27
CA GLY A 596 22.32 -4.73 30.52
C GLY A 596 23.28 -3.83 31.28
N LYS A 597 24.45 -3.62 30.74
CA LYS A 597 25.56 -2.90 31.37
C LYS A 597 25.92 -1.66 30.57
N GLU A 598 26.51 -0.70 31.29
CA GLU A 598 27.11 0.45 30.60
C GLU A 598 28.28 -0.05 29.74
N LEU A 599 28.23 0.22 28.43
CA LEU A 599 29.28 -0.14 27.49
C LEU A 599 30.58 0.51 27.92
N ASN A 600 31.53 -0.29 28.33
CA ASN A 600 32.78 0.19 28.82
C ASN A 600 33.98 -0.46 28.17
N GLN A 601 34.96 0.39 28.08
CA GLN A 601 36.31 0.07 27.63
C GLN A 601 36.78 -1.28 28.23
N GLU A 602 37.46 -2.06 27.44
CA GLU A 602 37.97 -3.38 27.75
C GLU A 602 38.80 -3.48 29.05
N LEU A 603 39.21 -2.32 29.60
CA LEU A 603 40.07 -2.19 30.77
C LEU A 603 39.35 -2.04 32.12
N TYR A 604 38.00 -1.88 32.13
CA TYR A 604 37.26 -1.63 33.38
C TYR A 604 36.07 -2.57 33.52
N ASN A 605 35.78 -2.95 34.77
CA ASN A 605 34.59 -3.75 35.07
C ASN A 605 33.32 -2.95 34.69
N ALA A 606 32.61 -3.41 33.67
CA ALA A 606 31.34 -2.86 33.27
C ALA A 606 30.33 -2.98 34.43
N LYS A 607 29.66 -1.85 34.78
CA LYS A 607 28.64 -1.83 35.82
C LYS A 607 27.27 -2.05 35.21
N ASP A 608 26.44 -2.82 35.87
CA ASP A 608 25.01 -2.92 35.51
C ASP A 608 24.35 -1.56 35.68
N PHE A 609 23.44 -1.22 34.78
CA PHE A 609 22.63 -0.04 34.92
C PHE A 609 21.79 -0.11 36.18
N SER A 610 21.55 1.02 36.79
CA SER A 610 20.82 1.16 38.04
C SER A 610 19.72 2.23 37.94
N PHE A 611 18.82 2.24 38.91
CA PHE A 611 17.83 3.30 39.06
C PHE A 611 18.47 4.70 39.05
N TYR A 612 19.66 4.84 39.61
CA TYR A 612 20.35 6.11 39.67
C TYR A 612 20.85 6.62 38.34
N ASP A 613 21.11 5.75 37.39
CA ASP A 613 21.48 6.14 36.02
C ASP A 613 20.31 6.81 35.31
N LEU A 614 19.08 6.23 35.40
CA LEU A 614 17.86 6.88 34.89
C LEU A 614 17.59 8.21 35.61
N LYS A 615 17.73 8.24 36.94
CA LYS A 615 17.57 9.44 37.72
C LYS A 615 18.59 10.51 37.34
N GLY A 616 19.83 10.11 37.01
CA GLY A 616 20.88 11.00 36.51
C GLY A 616 20.50 11.68 35.19
N TYR A 617 19.95 10.95 34.23
CA TYR A 617 19.42 11.54 32.98
C TYR A 617 18.30 12.54 33.27
N LEU A 618 17.34 12.19 34.12
CA LEU A 618 16.24 13.06 34.51
C LEU A 618 16.70 14.37 35.17
N ILE A 619 17.61 14.27 36.15
CA ILE A 619 18.17 15.44 36.83
C ILE A 619 18.88 16.37 35.86
N ASN A 620 19.64 15.83 34.94
CA ASN A 620 20.33 16.62 33.94
C ASN A 620 19.35 17.27 32.95
N ILE A 621 18.29 16.59 32.54
CA ILE A 621 17.21 17.20 31.74
C ILE A 621 16.64 18.41 32.50
N PHE A 622 16.37 18.31 33.79
CA PHE A 622 15.91 19.46 34.61
C PHE A 622 16.93 20.59 34.65
N LYS A 623 18.23 20.25 34.75
CA LYS A 623 19.31 21.27 34.76
C LYS A 623 19.40 22.02 33.43
N LEU A 624 19.15 21.38 32.27
CA LEU A 624 19.11 22.06 30.98
C LEU A 624 18.08 23.21 30.94
N PHE A 625 17.02 23.11 31.72
CA PHE A 625 15.95 24.11 31.78
C PHE A 625 15.94 24.92 33.10
N ASN A 626 17.01 24.85 33.87
CA ASN A 626 17.16 25.57 35.17
C ASN A 626 16.07 25.25 36.19
N ILE A 627 15.59 24.00 36.20
CA ILE A 627 14.61 23.53 37.16
C ILE A 627 15.34 23.05 38.41
N SER A 628 15.01 23.68 39.56
CA SER A 628 15.58 23.31 40.85
C SER A 628 15.04 21.95 41.31
N GLU A 629 15.90 21.15 41.93
CA GLU A 629 15.49 19.86 42.54
C GLU A 629 14.41 20.04 43.62
N SER A 630 14.34 21.20 44.24
CA SER A 630 13.27 21.50 45.24
C SER A 630 11.86 21.49 44.66
N ARG A 631 11.72 21.61 43.38
CA ARG A 631 10.45 21.53 42.66
C ARG A 631 10.06 20.10 42.28
N VAL A 632 10.98 19.13 42.46
CA VAL A 632 10.83 17.74 42.05
C VAL A 632 10.57 16.87 43.28
N ARG A 633 9.56 16.04 43.22
CA ARG A 633 9.21 15.09 44.28
C ARG A 633 9.14 13.69 43.69
N TYR A 634 9.66 12.73 44.43
CA TYR A 634 9.62 11.31 44.03
C TYR A 634 8.69 10.56 45.00
N GLU A 635 7.86 9.66 44.45
CA GLU A 635 7.02 8.74 45.23
C GLU A 635 7.22 7.32 44.75
N ARG A 636 7.28 6.37 45.67
CA ARG A 636 7.42 4.96 45.32
C ARG A 636 6.20 4.46 44.52
N ILE A 637 6.43 3.65 43.50
CA ILE A 637 5.37 2.91 42.81
C ILE A 637 5.17 1.59 43.56
N LEU A 638 3.99 1.43 44.16
CA LEU A 638 3.63 0.24 44.91
C LEU A 638 2.49 -0.52 44.25
N ASN A 639 2.39 -1.82 44.56
CA ASN A 639 1.26 -2.66 44.11
C ASN A 639 1.08 -2.73 42.58
N THR A 640 2.19 -2.92 41.87
CA THR A 640 2.20 -3.08 40.43
C THR A 640 2.99 -4.33 40.02
N ASN A 641 2.60 -4.93 38.89
CA ASN A 641 3.32 -6.04 38.27
C ASN A 641 4.27 -5.60 37.14
N GLU A 642 4.37 -4.30 36.89
CA GLU A 642 5.13 -3.70 35.79
C GLU A 642 6.47 -3.17 36.28
N PHE A 643 6.51 -2.49 37.44
CA PHE A 643 7.70 -1.93 38.05
C PHE A 643 8.10 -2.65 39.32
N HIS A 644 9.41 -2.73 39.55
CA HIS A 644 9.96 -3.26 40.81
C HIS A 644 9.60 -2.34 41.99
N PRO A 645 8.94 -2.83 43.06
CA PRO A 645 8.36 -1.98 44.11
C PRO A 645 9.38 -1.14 44.92
N ASN A 646 10.64 -1.61 44.96
CA ASN A 646 11.69 -0.89 45.69
C ASN A 646 12.67 -0.13 44.80
N ARG A 647 12.50 -0.19 43.48
CA ARG A 647 13.42 0.41 42.51
C ARG A 647 12.65 1.15 41.42
N SER A 648 11.57 1.82 41.83
CA SER A 648 10.72 2.61 40.93
C SER A 648 10.09 3.77 41.62
N ALA A 649 9.79 4.83 40.86
CA ALA A 649 9.18 6.03 41.41
C ALA A 649 8.31 6.78 40.39
N TYR A 650 7.24 7.37 40.87
CA TYR A 650 6.60 8.50 40.23
C TYR A 650 7.46 9.74 40.37
N VAL A 651 7.46 10.58 39.36
CA VAL A 651 8.13 11.88 39.38
C VAL A 651 7.08 12.97 39.29
N TYR A 652 7.07 13.86 40.23
CA TYR A 652 6.21 15.06 40.22
C TYR A 652 7.05 16.31 40.04
N LEU A 653 6.62 17.18 39.13
CA LEU A 653 7.17 18.52 38.93
C LEU A 653 6.08 19.54 39.29
N ASP A 654 6.35 20.41 40.26
CA ASP A 654 5.38 21.36 40.81
C ASP A 654 4.03 20.67 41.16
N ASN A 655 4.09 19.52 41.82
CA ASN A 655 2.96 18.66 42.19
C ASN A 655 2.15 18.07 41.02
N LYS A 656 2.55 18.27 39.76
CA LYS A 656 1.98 17.57 38.59
C LYS A 656 2.76 16.30 38.33
N LEU A 657 2.04 15.22 38.07
CA LEU A 657 2.68 13.96 37.63
C LEU A 657 3.41 14.20 36.31
N PHE A 658 4.73 14.16 36.39
CA PHE A 658 5.61 14.44 35.24
C PHE A 658 6.10 13.17 34.55
N GLY A 659 6.29 12.09 35.29
CA GLY A 659 6.82 10.86 34.74
C GLY A 659 6.87 9.69 35.69
N VAL A 660 7.34 8.58 35.15
CA VAL A 660 7.62 7.35 35.91
C VAL A 660 8.99 6.82 35.48
N LEU A 661 9.72 6.23 36.43
CA LEU A 661 11.00 5.56 36.13
C LEU A 661 11.22 4.37 37.05
N GLY A 662 11.92 3.37 36.57
CA GLY A 662 12.29 2.26 37.42
C GLY A 662 12.80 1.03 36.70
N GLU A 663 13.19 0.05 37.48
CA GLU A 663 13.48 -1.30 37.01
C GLU A 663 12.17 -2.05 36.74
N LEU A 664 12.12 -2.84 35.68
CA LEU A 664 10.96 -3.67 35.37
C LEU A 664 10.78 -4.80 36.38
N HIS A 665 9.54 -5.07 36.74
CA HIS A 665 9.20 -6.20 37.61
C HIS A 665 9.48 -7.54 36.92
N PRO A 666 9.95 -8.57 37.65
CA PRO A 666 10.16 -9.91 37.08
C PRO A 666 8.93 -10.48 36.35
N THR A 667 7.73 -10.18 36.83
CA THR A 667 6.46 -10.62 36.21
C THR A 667 6.33 -10.11 34.78
N ILE A 668 6.51 -8.80 34.54
CA ILE A 668 6.42 -8.25 33.18
C ILE A 668 7.58 -8.76 32.31
N LYS A 669 8.80 -8.81 32.86
CA LYS A 669 9.98 -9.32 32.15
C LYS A 669 9.82 -10.75 31.67
N SER A 670 9.02 -11.58 32.36
CA SER A 670 8.82 -13.01 31.98
C SER A 670 8.18 -13.18 30.60
N ASN A 671 7.51 -12.15 30.10
CA ASN A 671 6.84 -12.15 28.80
C ASN A 671 7.79 -11.87 27.61
N TYR A 672 9.07 -11.52 27.90
CA TYR A 672 10.05 -11.09 26.89
C TYR A 672 11.30 -11.96 26.90
N SER A 673 12.08 -11.90 25.82
CA SER A 673 13.36 -12.63 25.71
C SER A 673 14.40 -12.19 26.75
N PHE A 674 14.34 -10.93 27.19
CA PHE A 674 15.25 -10.34 28.20
C PHE A 674 14.86 -10.63 29.66
N LYS A 675 14.07 -11.65 29.93
CA LYS A 675 13.57 -12.02 31.28
C LYS A 675 14.62 -12.06 32.40
N LYS A 676 15.86 -12.36 32.06
CA LYS A 676 17.01 -12.45 33.03
C LYS A 676 17.87 -11.18 33.01
N ALA A 677 17.65 -10.27 32.07
CA ALA A 677 18.46 -9.06 31.97
C ALA A 677 18.00 -7.97 32.96
N ASN A 678 18.91 -7.06 33.27
CA ASN A 678 18.61 -5.85 33.98
C ASN A 678 18.06 -4.83 32.97
N VAL A 679 16.78 -4.48 33.09
CA VAL A 679 16.10 -3.52 32.21
C VAL A 679 15.43 -2.46 33.03
N LEU A 680 15.79 -1.22 32.76
CA LEU A 680 15.24 -0.04 33.41
C LEU A 680 14.58 0.86 32.35
N VAL A 681 13.43 1.43 32.71
CA VAL A 681 12.67 2.30 31.79
C VAL A 681 12.20 3.58 32.49
N MET A 682 12.05 4.62 31.71
CA MET A 682 11.51 5.90 32.14
C MET A 682 10.57 6.43 31.06
N GLU A 683 9.45 7.02 31.46
CA GLU A 683 8.60 7.82 30.60
C GLU A 683 8.27 9.14 31.24
N LEU A 684 8.39 10.23 30.48
CA LEU A 684 8.17 11.60 30.92
C LEU A 684 7.18 12.30 30.01
N ASN A 685 6.19 12.99 30.57
CA ASN A 685 5.34 13.91 29.85
C ASN A 685 6.07 15.24 29.62
N LEU A 686 6.75 15.33 28.47
CA LEU A 686 7.50 16.53 28.10
C LEU A 686 6.61 17.73 27.90
N SER A 687 5.34 17.60 27.53
CA SER A 687 4.43 18.75 27.34
C SER A 687 4.36 19.64 28.56
N ILE A 688 4.50 19.08 29.75
CA ILE A 688 4.56 19.87 31.00
C ILE A 688 5.79 20.79 30.98
N LEU A 689 6.95 20.28 30.60
CA LEU A 689 8.22 21.03 30.56
C LEU A 689 8.26 22.00 29.37
N LEU A 690 7.77 21.58 28.20
CA LEU A 690 7.75 22.39 26.99
C LEU A 690 6.92 23.65 27.16
N ASN A 691 5.81 23.57 27.90
CA ASN A 691 4.93 24.70 28.22
C ASN A 691 5.44 25.59 29.36
N MET A 692 6.52 25.19 30.06
CA MET A 692 7.09 26.03 31.15
C MET A 692 7.97 27.12 30.54
N ARG A 693 7.95 28.28 31.15
CA ARG A 693 8.96 29.32 30.90
C ARG A 693 10.30 28.84 31.47
N SER A 694 11.33 28.79 30.64
CA SER A 694 12.68 28.51 31.11
C SER A 694 13.12 29.63 32.07
N GLY A 695 13.65 29.26 33.21
CA GLY A 695 14.24 30.23 34.13
C GLY A 695 15.50 30.85 33.49
N ASN A 696 15.69 32.16 33.62
CA ASN A 696 16.94 32.78 33.22
C ASN A 696 18.02 32.37 34.21
N ASN A 697 19.17 31.93 33.71
CA ASN A 697 20.35 31.77 34.56
C ASN A 697 20.78 33.12 35.08
N LYS A 698 20.58 33.31 36.35
CA LYS A 698 21.14 34.46 37.05
C LYS A 698 22.47 34.03 37.69
N PHE A 699 23.54 34.71 37.31
CA PHE A 699 24.79 34.56 38.02
C PHE A 699 24.57 34.85 39.49
N LYS A 700 25.00 33.95 40.39
CA LYS A 700 25.11 34.15 41.80
C LYS A 700 26.60 34.22 42.13
N GLU A 701 27.00 35.29 42.77
CA GLU A 701 28.37 35.39 43.26
C GLU A 701 28.64 34.22 44.20
N PHE A 702 29.77 33.57 44.01
CA PHE A 702 30.24 32.54 44.91
C PHE A 702 30.95 33.20 46.10
N SER A 703 30.83 32.61 47.28
CA SER A 703 31.49 33.08 48.48
C SER A 703 33.03 33.12 48.26
N LYS A 704 33.64 34.21 48.71
CA LYS A 704 35.10 34.34 48.79
C LYS A 704 35.68 33.67 50.05
N TYR A 705 34.80 33.23 50.93
CA TYR A 705 35.17 32.58 52.19
C TYR A 705 35.03 31.07 52.11
N PRO A 706 35.90 30.30 52.83
CA PRO A 706 35.86 28.86 52.79
C PRO A 706 34.57 28.29 53.37
N SER A 707 33.99 27.27 52.69
CA SER A 707 32.91 26.49 53.24
C SER A 707 33.42 25.49 54.28
N VAL A 708 32.52 25.05 55.18
CA VAL A 708 32.82 24.08 56.22
C VAL A 708 31.87 22.87 56.02
N SER A 709 32.41 21.66 55.96
CA SER A 709 31.62 20.42 55.88
C SER A 709 31.64 19.68 57.20
N ARG A 710 30.50 19.06 57.53
CA ARG A 710 30.31 18.19 58.67
C ARG A 710 29.55 16.96 58.31
N ASP A 711 30.06 15.81 58.75
CA ASP A 711 29.45 14.52 58.46
C ASP A 711 28.62 14.05 59.64
N TYR A 712 27.44 13.58 59.37
CA TYR A 712 26.51 13.06 60.38
C TYR A 712 26.08 11.65 59.98
N THR A 713 26.29 10.69 60.88
CA THR A 713 25.83 9.32 60.70
C THR A 713 24.70 9.05 61.65
N PHE A 714 23.55 8.62 61.16
CA PHE A 714 22.39 8.27 61.95
C PHE A 714 21.79 6.93 61.51
N ILE A 715 21.16 6.25 62.46
CA ILE A 715 20.51 4.94 62.21
C ILE A 715 19.01 5.21 61.94
N ASN A 716 18.56 4.76 60.79
CA ASN A 716 17.18 4.96 60.31
C ASN A 716 16.29 3.71 60.56
N ASP A 717 16.17 3.31 61.84
CA ASP A 717 15.37 2.11 62.22
C ASP A 717 13.85 2.33 61.91
N ASN A 718 13.41 3.56 61.85
CA ASN A 718 12.01 3.92 61.60
C ASN A 718 11.63 3.93 60.09
N ASN A 719 12.54 3.55 59.19
CA ASN A 719 12.37 3.63 57.74
C ASN A 719 11.83 4.98 57.25
N MET A 720 12.27 6.08 57.87
CA MET A 720 11.87 7.41 57.45
C MET A 720 12.45 7.76 56.08
N ASP A 721 11.64 8.33 55.22
CA ASP A 721 12.10 8.74 53.90
C ASP A 721 13.27 9.73 53.98
N TYR A 722 14.35 9.44 53.30
CA TYR A 722 15.56 10.29 53.27
C TYR A 722 15.25 11.76 52.92
N SER A 723 14.36 11.98 51.96
CA SER A 723 13.93 13.30 51.54
C SER A 723 13.32 14.13 52.70
N ASN A 724 12.59 13.49 53.61
CA ASN A 724 12.00 14.15 54.78
C ASN A 724 13.08 14.53 55.77
N VAL A 725 14.06 13.66 56.02
CA VAL A 725 15.21 13.95 56.90
C VAL A 725 15.97 15.14 56.35
N ILE A 726 16.35 15.14 55.08
CA ILE A 726 17.10 16.25 54.44
C ILE A 726 16.31 17.57 54.49
N LYS A 727 15.00 17.51 54.21
CA LYS A 727 14.12 18.70 54.26
C LYS A 727 14.09 19.33 55.66
N GLU A 728 14.05 18.51 56.67
CA GLU A 728 14.03 19.05 58.08
C GLU A 728 15.43 19.56 58.47
N ILE A 729 16.51 18.91 58.10
CA ILE A 729 17.86 19.38 58.34
C ILE A 729 18.10 20.74 57.63
N LYS A 730 17.71 20.88 56.38
CA LYS A 730 17.82 22.15 55.63
C LYS A 730 17.12 23.35 56.32
N LYS A 731 16.09 23.10 57.11
CA LYS A 731 15.37 24.15 57.86
C LYS A 731 16.11 24.62 59.11
N THR A 732 17.13 23.89 59.56
CA THR A 732 17.82 24.21 60.83
C THR A 732 18.70 25.44 60.72
N SER A 733 19.27 25.74 59.54
CA SER A 733 20.11 26.90 59.31
C SER A 733 20.03 27.40 57.88
N GLY A 734 19.94 28.72 57.70
CA GLY A 734 20.03 29.35 56.35
C GLY A 734 21.43 29.29 55.72
N PHE A 735 22.44 28.86 56.49
CA PHE A 735 23.82 28.71 56.00
C PHE A 735 24.08 27.33 55.38
N ILE A 736 23.13 26.40 55.41
CA ILE A 736 23.30 25.09 54.76
C ILE A 736 23.20 25.28 53.28
N LYS A 737 24.33 25.13 52.60
CA LYS A 737 24.43 25.23 51.14
C LYS A 737 24.05 23.93 50.46
N ASN A 738 24.60 22.82 50.95
CA ASN A 738 24.40 21.51 50.35
C ASN A 738 24.33 20.42 51.41
N ILE A 739 23.61 19.32 51.12
CA ILE A 739 23.62 18.11 51.94
C ILE A 739 23.79 16.96 50.94
N GLU A 740 24.86 16.20 51.11
CA GLU A 740 25.21 15.07 50.26
C GLU A 740 25.08 13.77 51.05
N LEU A 741 24.56 12.73 50.38
CA LEU A 741 24.59 11.38 50.93
C LEU A 741 26.00 10.79 50.64
N ILE A 742 26.72 10.42 51.69
CA ILE A 742 28.07 9.88 51.62
C ILE A 742 28.02 8.37 51.54
N ASP A 743 27.28 7.74 52.47
CA ASP A 743 27.24 6.30 52.56
C ASP A 743 25.95 5.81 53.19
N ILE A 744 25.59 4.56 52.87
CA ILE A 744 24.52 3.80 53.49
C ILE A 744 25.07 2.43 53.82
N TYR A 745 25.20 2.09 55.09
CA TYR A 745 25.58 0.79 55.60
C TYR A 745 24.48 0.24 56.50
N GLU A 746 23.81 -0.82 56.02
CA GLU A 746 22.60 -1.35 56.68
C GLU A 746 21.53 -0.27 56.83
N ASN A 747 21.16 0.05 58.12
CA ASN A 747 20.23 1.13 58.45
C ASN A 747 20.94 2.44 58.78
N ALA A 748 22.28 2.49 58.76
CA ALA A 748 23.04 3.71 59.05
C ALA A 748 23.21 4.53 57.75
N ILE A 749 22.84 5.78 57.83
CA ILE A 749 22.95 6.76 56.76
C ILE A 749 23.94 7.82 57.18
N THR A 750 24.96 8.06 56.32
CA THR A 750 25.95 9.12 56.53
C THR A 750 25.71 10.24 55.48
N ILE A 751 25.55 11.44 56.00
CA ILE A 751 25.39 12.65 55.17
C ILE A 751 26.49 13.65 55.47
N SER A 752 26.95 14.39 54.46
CA SER A 752 27.82 15.56 54.59
C SER A 752 27.01 16.84 54.41
N VAL A 753 27.04 17.69 55.40
CA VAL A 753 26.37 18.99 55.39
C VAL A 753 27.42 20.08 55.18
N THR A 754 27.32 20.80 54.06
CA THR A 754 28.17 21.90 53.73
C THR A 754 27.57 23.24 54.13
N LEU A 755 28.25 23.98 54.97
CA LEU A 755 27.86 25.30 55.44
C LEU A 755 28.67 26.37 54.68
N GLU A 756 28.02 27.45 54.25
CA GLU A 756 28.64 28.57 53.56
C GLU A 756 28.01 29.89 54.01
N LYS A 757 28.86 30.90 54.24
CA LYS A 757 28.50 32.32 54.43
C LYS A 757 28.95 33.12 53.24
N ALA A 758 28.15 34.10 52.84
CA ALA A 758 28.50 34.97 51.70
C ALA A 758 29.55 36.05 52.06
N ASP A 759 29.60 36.43 53.31
CA ASP A 759 30.26 37.68 53.74
C ASP A 759 31.33 37.48 54.81
N ALA A 760 31.51 36.29 55.39
CA ALA A 760 32.49 36.01 56.40
C ALA A 760 32.89 34.56 56.55
N SER A 761 34.02 34.24 57.16
CA SER A 761 34.34 32.86 57.57
C SER A 761 33.57 32.51 58.83
N PHE A 762 33.26 31.19 58.99
CA PHE A 762 32.63 30.70 60.23
C PHE A 762 33.60 30.76 61.40
N LYS A 763 33.07 31.16 62.54
CA LYS A 763 33.72 30.97 63.84
C LYS A 763 33.37 29.60 64.38
N ASN A 764 34.25 29.08 65.28
CA ASN A 764 34.03 27.75 65.87
C ASN A 764 32.71 27.64 66.67
N ASP A 765 32.35 28.68 67.39
CA ASP A 765 31.13 28.70 68.18
C ASP A 765 29.87 28.66 67.31
N GLU A 766 29.89 29.33 66.16
CA GLU A 766 28.77 29.32 65.21
C GLU A 766 28.59 27.96 64.57
N ILE A 767 29.69 27.28 64.29
CA ILE A 767 29.67 25.91 63.73
C ILE A 767 29.11 24.97 64.77
N SER A 768 29.56 25.08 66.04
CA SER A 768 29.11 24.27 67.16
C SER A 768 27.61 24.44 67.42
N GLU A 769 27.08 25.65 67.31
CA GLU A 769 25.66 25.94 67.49
C GLU A 769 24.82 25.27 66.37
N ILE A 770 25.27 25.32 65.13
CA ILE A 770 24.58 24.68 63.99
C ILE A 770 24.66 23.15 64.10
N ASP A 771 25.80 22.65 64.55
CA ASP A 771 26.05 21.20 64.73
C ASP A 771 25.10 20.64 65.82
N GLU A 772 25.00 21.34 66.96
CA GLU A 772 24.03 20.99 68.02
C GLU A 772 22.57 21.04 67.55
N LYS A 773 22.20 22.05 66.76
CA LYS A 773 20.85 22.15 66.19
C LYS A 773 20.52 20.96 65.29
N ILE A 774 21.48 20.56 64.45
CA ILE A 774 21.31 19.41 63.55
C ILE A 774 21.22 18.11 64.35
N LYS A 775 22.12 17.89 65.32
CA LYS A 775 22.11 16.73 66.21
C LYS A 775 20.81 16.66 67.03
N ASN A 776 20.39 17.74 67.63
CA ASN A 776 19.12 17.82 68.39
C ASN A 776 17.91 17.54 67.47
N LEU A 777 17.90 18.04 66.22
CA LEU A 777 16.87 17.73 65.25
C LEU A 777 16.81 16.23 64.98
N ILE A 778 17.96 15.62 64.63
CA ILE A 778 18.06 14.20 64.27
C ILE A 778 17.59 13.33 65.45
N VAL A 779 18.07 13.59 66.65
CA VAL A 779 17.77 12.78 67.86
C VAL A 779 16.39 13.06 68.39
N ASN A 780 16.08 14.31 68.71
CA ASN A 780 14.88 14.62 69.48
C ASN A 780 13.62 14.84 68.64
N LYS A 781 13.73 15.36 67.38
CA LYS A 781 12.58 15.63 66.53
C LYS A 781 12.30 14.52 65.55
N LEU A 782 13.37 13.97 64.94
CA LEU A 782 13.23 12.90 63.98
C LEU A 782 13.30 11.50 64.62
N ASN A 783 13.63 11.44 65.92
CA ASN A 783 13.72 10.21 66.70
C ASN A 783 14.63 9.16 66.07
N LEU A 784 15.79 9.62 65.50
CA LEU A 784 16.82 8.81 64.91
C LEU A 784 18.03 8.74 65.85
N LYS A 785 18.71 7.60 65.87
CA LYS A 785 19.89 7.43 66.74
C LYS A 785 21.11 7.90 65.97
N MET A 786 21.93 8.80 66.59
CA MET A 786 23.26 9.12 66.09
C MET A 786 24.23 7.97 66.37
N ARG A 787 25.11 7.73 65.37
CA ARG A 787 26.19 6.77 65.51
C ARG A 787 27.52 7.48 65.82
#